data_5ad3adc2f266bf14667ae9bc00c96c7a
#
_entry.id   5ad3adc2f266bf14667ae9bc00c96c7a
#
_cell.length_a   1.000
_cell.length_b   1.000
_cell.length_c   1.000
_cell.angle_alpha   90.00
_cell.angle_beta   90.00
_cell.angle_gamma   90.00
#
_symmetry.space_group_name_H-M   'P 1'
#
loop_
_entity.id
_entity.type
_entity.pdbx_description
1 polymer ?
#
loop_
_entity_poly.entity_id
_entity_poly.type
_entity_poly.pdbx_seq_one_letter_code
_entity_poly.pdbx_strand_id
1 'polypeptide(L)'
;MSKLLLYSRRFSSLSLSHDQLLLTPKFRRFTLNILHFRSFSADVNGETKPDTARSIGYDGEGPGYTDTKYPSGEFVFKQRSTREEFLLKTRLFFALPWERFEKGSVLKMILRGEITDQLKSFPRALSLPQICENFEKAAYDPRLVGIYLHIDTLNCGWGKLEEIRRHILNFKKSGKFITGYVPACGVKEYYIGCACDELYAPPSAYVGLYGLLVQASFLGASICPTLYLPGANIFNDFQHWKMGMLSVVCLRKLVLKHRSRIGKYKTLGDQLTRKSMSDENREMLTALLDNMYSNWLDKISLAKGKKKEDIENFINEGVYQVERMKQEGLITDIKYDDEVMCLLRKRLGIPNTKRLPTVGYRKYSSVRRWTLGLTGYEDQIAIIRASGSISRTQGRFRTPSSRIIAEQFIEKIRSIRVSKKYKAVVIRIDSPGGDALASDLMWREIKLLAATKPVIASLSDVAASGGYYMAMAADAIVAEHLTLTGSIGVVTGKINVGKLYEHIGFSKEIISRGRYAELAAAEHRPLRADEAELFAKRAQDMYKQFRDKAAFSRSMSVDKMEQAAQGRVWTGHDAASLGLVDAIGGLARAVAIAKQKANIPLEKQVTLVELSRTSSSPLEILRDMGNTFVEADEAVKDLIHEMTSSDAIQARMDGILFEKLGGTTYANSALALVKNYLRSL
;
A
#
# COMPACT_ATOMS: atom_id res chain seq x y z
N MET A 1 -16.21 -12.84 -50.77
CA MET A 1 -17.64 -13.12 -50.89
C MET A 1 -17.82 -14.62 -51.05
N SER A 2 -18.83 -15.17 -50.42
CA SER A 2 -19.22 -16.59 -50.39
C SER A 2 -18.31 -17.53 -49.62
N LYS A 3 -18.77 -17.87 -48.45
CA LYS A 3 -18.74 -19.09 -47.61
C LYS A 3 -18.54 -18.76 -46.14
N LEU A 4 -19.62 -18.38 -45.48
CA LEU A 4 -19.78 -18.44 -44.01
C LEU A 4 -21.26 -18.16 -43.67
N LEU A 5 -22.10 -19.13 -44.04
CA LEU A 5 -23.48 -19.29 -43.56
C LEU A 5 -23.81 -20.76 -43.70
N LEU A 6 -23.83 -21.46 -42.56
CA LEU A 6 -24.52 -22.73 -42.33
C LEU A 6 -23.92 -23.38 -41.06
N TYR A 7 -24.51 -23.03 -39.92
CA TYR A 7 -24.72 -23.96 -38.80
C TYR A 7 -25.51 -23.19 -37.69
N SER A 8 -26.78 -23.02 -37.96
CA SER A 8 -27.77 -22.80 -36.91
C SER A 8 -28.96 -23.69 -37.24
N ARG A 9 -29.19 -24.69 -36.45
CA ARG A 9 -30.50 -25.31 -36.12
C ARG A 9 -30.30 -26.70 -35.51
N ARG A 10 -31.00 -26.86 -34.43
CA ARG A 10 -31.38 -28.07 -33.67
C ARG A 10 -30.62 -28.25 -32.35
N PHE A 11 -31.33 -27.92 -31.29
CA PHE A 11 -32.00 -28.88 -30.43
C PHE A 11 -32.97 -28.13 -29.51
N SER A 12 -34.24 -28.32 -29.80
CA SER A 12 -35.36 -27.99 -28.91
C SER A 12 -35.73 -29.21 -28.09
N SER A 13 -36.16 -28.98 -26.85
CA SER A 13 -37.07 -29.77 -26.03
C SER A 13 -36.68 -31.22 -25.66
N LEU A 14 -36.54 -31.39 -24.34
CA LEU A 14 -37.08 -32.53 -23.62
C LEU A 14 -37.26 -32.17 -22.15
N SER A 15 -38.52 -31.96 -21.80
CA SER A 15 -39.06 -32.03 -20.45
C SER A 15 -39.20 -33.49 -20.06
N LEU A 16 -38.79 -33.88 -18.86
CA LEU A 16 -39.32 -35.08 -18.19
C LEU A 16 -39.26 -34.95 -16.67
N SER A 17 -40.42 -35.23 -16.12
CA SER A 17 -40.96 -35.22 -14.78
C SER A 17 -40.22 -36.08 -13.74
N HIS A 18 -40.46 -35.66 -12.47
CA HIS A 18 -40.51 -36.45 -11.23
C HIS A 18 -40.64 -37.95 -11.38
N ASP A 19 -39.82 -38.71 -10.61
CA ASP A 19 -40.25 -39.56 -9.50
C ASP A 19 -39.11 -40.45 -8.96
N GLN A 20 -39.03 -40.44 -7.63
CA GLN A 20 -38.65 -41.54 -6.73
C GLN A 20 -37.46 -42.45 -7.04
N LEU A 21 -36.51 -42.48 -6.11
CA LEU A 21 -36.09 -43.74 -5.49
C LEU A 21 -35.30 -43.45 -4.17
N LEU A 22 -35.91 -43.94 -3.11
CA LEU A 22 -35.38 -44.17 -1.77
C LEU A 22 -34.21 -45.17 -1.81
N LEU A 23 -33.14 -44.93 -1.03
CA LEU A 23 -32.43 -45.99 -0.29
C LEU A 23 -31.45 -45.35 0.74
N THR A 24 -31.84 -45.46 1.92
CA THR A 24 -31.29 -45.59 3.29
C THR A 24 -29.81 -45.38 3.62
N PRO A 25 -29.52 -45.03 4.87
CA PRO A 25 -28.33 -44.34 5.32
C PRO A 25 -27.34 -45.26 6.05
N LYS A 26 -26.06 -44.86 6.06
CA LYS A 26 -25.12 -45.32 7.09
C LYS A 26 -24.53 -44.08 7.80
N PHE A 27 -25.14 -43.77 8.92
CA PHE A 27 -24.60 -42.88 9.96
C PHE A 27 -23.41 -43.54 10.63
N ARG A 28 -22.29 -42.86 10.64
CA ARG A 28 -21.27 -43.02 11.69
C ARG A 28 -21.20 -41.75 12.49
N ARG A 29 -21.60 -41.91 13.76
CA ARG A 29 -21.50 -40.94 14.84
C ARG A 29 -20.04 -40.48 15.02
N PHE A 30 -19.81 -39.17 15.01
CA PHE A 30 -18.69 -38.57 15.71
C PHE A 30 -19.22 -37.71 16.82
N THR A 31 -18.89 -38.11 18.03
CA THR A 31 -19.19 -37.48 19.30
C THR A 31 -18.56 -36.11 19.40
N LEU A 32 -19.42 -35.11 19.65
CA LEU A 32 -18.99 -33.77 20.10
C LEU A 32 -18.55 -33.87 21.58
N ASN A 33 -17.26 -33.58 21.84
CA ASN A 33 -16.83 -33.24 23.18
C ASN A 33 -17.05 -31.73 23.41
N ILE A 34 -18.09 -31.44 24.18
CA ILE A 34 -18.34 -30.11 24.75
C ILE A 34 -17.43 -29.98 25.99
N LEU A 35 -16.41 -29.15 25.90
CA LEU A 35 -15.60 -28.75 27.06
C LEU A 35 -16.36 -27.62 27.79
N HIS A 36 -16.74 -27.92 29.01
CA HIS A 36 -17.29 -27.01 30.01
C HIS A 36 -16.30 -25.90 30.34
N PHE A 37 -16.69 -24.66 30.14
CA PHE A 37 -16.04 -23.50 30.76
C PHE A 37 -16.57 -23.38 32.21
N ARG A 38 -15.73 -23.66 33.19
CA ARG A 38 -15.93 -23.27 34.58
C ARG A 38 -15.60 -21.79 34.75
N SER A 39 -16.57 -21.05 35.23
CA SER A 39 -16.40 -19.70 35.77
C SER A 39 -15.51 -19.73 37.02
N PHE A 40 -14.43 -18.98 36.99
CA PHE A 40 -13.71 -18.61 38.23
C PHE A 40 -14.13 -17.20 38.60
N SER A 41 -14.89 -17.11 39.70
CA SER A 41 -15.04 -15.89 40.47
C SER A 41 -13.85 -15.81 41.44
N ALA A 42 -13.08 -14.74 41.38
CA ALA A 42 -12.11 -14.42 42.43
C ALA A 42 -12.46 -13.06 42.99
N ASP A 43 -12.79 -13.03 44.24
CA ASP A 43 -12.89 -11.83 45.09
C ASP A 43 -11.54 -11.11 45.13
N VAL A 44 -11.56 -9.82 44.92
CA VAL A 44 -10.46 -8.94 45.31
C VAL A 44 -11.00 -7.69 45.96
N ASN A 45 -11.01 -7.70 47.26
CA ASN A 45 -10.97 -6.50 48.08
C ASN A 45 -9.50 -6.10 48.24
N GLY A 46 -9.14 -4.90 47.81
CA GLY A 46 -7.81 -4.31 47.98
C GLY A 46 -7.80 -2.87 47.55
N GLU A 47 -8.03 -1.97 48.51
CA GLU A 47 -7.86 -0.53 48.36
C GLU A 47 -6.42 -0.21 48.01
N THR A 48 -6.18 0.51 46.90
CA THR A 48 -4.93 1.28 46.69
C THR A 48 -5.26 2.68 46.17
N LYS A 49 -4.65 3.65 46.82
CA LYS A 49 -4.74 5.08 46.59
C LYS A 49 -4.36 5.51 45.16
N PRO A 50 -4.88 6.63 44.66
CA PRO A 50 -4.54 7.11 43.33
C PRO A 50 -3.13 7.69 43.30
N ASP A 51 -2.26 7.05 42.54
CA ASP A 51 -0.94 7.61 42.18
C ASP A 51 -1.09 8.57 41.00
N THR A 52 -0.46 9.70 41.20
CA THR A 52 -0.32 10.84 40.31
C THR A 52 0.04 10.48 38.88
N ALA A 53 -0.68 11.10 37.95
CA ALA A 53 -0.38 11.10 36.52
C ALA A 53 1.06 11.57 36.27
N ARG A 54 1.97 10.64 35.99
CA ARG A 54 3.26 10.93 35.38
C ARG A 54 3.06 11.09 33.89
N SER A 55 3.28 12.30 33.42
CA SER A 55 3.56 12.59 32.03
C SER A 55 4.69 11.66 31.57
N ILE A 56 4.43 10.80 30.58
CA ILE A 56 5.46 10.00 29.91
C ILE A 56 6.26 10.98 29.05
N GLY A 57 7.33 11.55 29.64
CA GLY A 57 8.38 12.20 28.89
C GLY A 57 9.07 11.15 28.03
N TYR A 58 9.20 11.43 26.76
CA TYR A 58 10.04 10.69 25.85
C TYR A 58 11.51 11.03 26.12
N ASP A 59 12.10 10.39 27.10
CA ASP A 59 13.55 10.29 27.21
C ASP A 59 13.98 9.16 26.26
N GLY A 60 14.71 9.55 25.23
CA GLY A 60 15.18 8.63 24.20
C GLY A 60 16.23 7.67 24.74
N GLU A 61 15.79 6.48 25.05
CA GLU A 61 16.49 5.21 25.07
C GLU A 61 15.53 4.15 25.63
N GLY A 62 14.49 3.82 24.84
CA GLY A 62 13.76 2.56 25.03
C GLY A 62 14.68 1.38 24.64
N PRO A 63 14.56 0.20 25.27
CA PRO A 63 15.35 -0.96 24.88
C PRO A 63 15.10 -1.22 23.39
N GLY A 64 16.16 -1.05 22.58
CA GLY A 64 16.09 -1.21 21.14
C GLY A 64 15.45 -2.56 20.81
N TYR A 65 14.47 -2.57 19.93
CA TYR A 65 13.86 -3.78 19.41
C TYR A 65 14.96 -4.68 18.83
N THR A 66 15.38 -5.70 19.60
CA THR A 66 16.36 -6.71 19.17
C THR A 66 15.60 -7.83 18.46
N ASP A 67 15.59 -7.77 17.15
CA ASP A 67 14.91 -8.72 16.29
C ASP A 67 15.76 -10.00 16.10
N THR A 68 15.87 -10.78 17.16
CA THR A 68 16.64 -12.03 17.16
C THR A 68 15.81 -13.28 16.87
N LYS A 69 14.47 -13.16 16.91
CA LYS A 69 13.55 -14.30 16.77
C LYS A 69 13.50 -14.87 15.35
N TYR A 70 13.66 -14.02 14.33
CA TYR A 70 13.48 -14.38 12.94
C TYR A 70 14.74 -14.14 12.10
N PRO A 71 14.94 -14.89 10.99
CA PRO A 71 16.08 -14.65 10.11
C PRO A 71 16.02 -13.23 9.53
N SER A 72 17.16 -12.60 9.39
CA SER A 72 17.27 -11.23 8.85
C SER A 72 16.79 -11.13 7.40
N GLY A 73 16.85 -12.23 6.64
CA GLY A 73 16.59 -12.22 5.21
C GLY A 73 17.60 -11.39 4.43
N GLU A 74 18.74 -11.07 5.05
CA GLU A 74 19.78 -10.31 4.38
C GLU A 74 20.32 -11.02 3.15
N PHE A 75 20.50 -10.25 2.12
CA PHE A 75 21.13 -10.71 0.90
C PHE A 75 22.61 -10.98 1.15
N VAL A 76 23.01 -12.24 0.98
CA VAL A 76 24.41 -12.65 0.98
C VAL A 76 24.81 -12.91 -0.46
N PHE A 77 25.71 -12.10 -0.99
CA PHE A 77 26.28 -12.36 -2.30
C PHE A 77 27.23 -13.54 -2.23
N LYS A 78 26.88 -14.64 -2.88
CA LYS A 78 27.71 -15.84 -3.00
C LYS A 78 28.45 -15.82 -4.35
N GLN A 79 29.75 -15.90 -4.32
CA GLN A 79 30.52 -16.15 -5.55
C GLN A 79 30.14 -17.52 -6.09
N ARG A 80 30.00 -17.58 -7.42
CA ARG A 80 29.67 -18.83 -8.10
C ARG A 80 30.88 -19.76 -8.15
N SER A 81 30.63 -21.05 -7.99
CA SER A 81 31.61 -22.09 -8.26
C SER A 81 31.91 -22.17 -9.77
N THR A 82 33.04 -22.76 -10.14
CA THR A 82 33.44 -22.95 -11.55
C THR A 82 32.36 -23.70 -12.36
N ARG A 83 31.70 -24.67 -11.73
CA ARG A 83 30.59 -25.42 -12.34
C ARG A 83 29.37 -24.54 -12.61
N GLU A 84 29.01 -23.69 -11.67
CA GLU A 84 27.88 -22.77 -11.82
C GLU A 84 28.15 -21.70 -12.87
N GLU A 85 29.39 -21.23 -12.99
CA GLU A 85 29.83 -20.31 -14.05
C GLU A 85 29.72 -20.95 -15.44
N PHE A 86 30.13 -22.23 -15.57
CA PHE A 86 30.00 -22.97 -16.82
C PHE A 86 28.53 -23.12 -17.24
N LEU A 87 27.69 -23.54 -16.29
CA LEU A 87 26.24 -23.65 -16.51
C LEU A 87 25.61 -22.29 -16.88
N LEU A 88 26.07 -21.20 -16.27
CA LEU A 88 25.62 -19.87 -16.62
C LEU A 88 26.01 -19.48 -18.04
N LYS A 89 27.26 -19.73 -18.45
CA LYS A 89 27.71 -19.48 -19.83
C LYS A 89 26.85 -20.23 -20.84
N THR A 90 26.52 -21.48 -20.55
CA THR A 90 25.62 -22.31 -21.37
C THR A 90 24.21 -21.70 -21.46
N ARG A 91 23.62 -21.30 -20.31
CA ARG A 91 22.30 -20.64 -20.29
C ARG A 91 22.30 -19.31 -21.03
N LEU A 92 23.35 -18.51 -20.92
CA LEU A 92 23.50 -17.26 -21.64
C LEU A 92 23.62 -17.46 -23.16
N PHE A 93 24.24 -18.57 -23.59
CA PHE A 93 24.29 -18.94 -25.01
C PHE A 93 22.88 -19.21 -25.57
N PHE A 94 22.04 -19.91 -24.80
CA PHE A 94 20.62 -20.18 -25.14
C PHE A 94 19.68 -19.02 -24.76
N ALA A 95 20.20 -17.83 -24.39
CA ALA A 95 19.37 -16.68 -24.09
C ALA A 95 18.57 -16.22 -25.31
N LEU A 96 17.32 -15.86 -25.07
CA LEU A 96 16.43 -15.39 -26.12
C LEU A 96 16.90 -14.03 -26.70
N PRO A 97 16.58 -13.70 -27.97
CA PRO A 97 17.08 -12.48 -28.62
C PRO A 97 16.87 -11.20 -27.80
N TRP A 98 15.73 -11.08 -27.12
CA TRP A 98 15.42 -9.90 -26.28
C TRP A 98 16.20 -9.84 -24.96
N GLU A 99 16.77 -10.96 -24.51
CA GLU A 99 17.64 -11.03 -23.32
C GLU A 99 19.11 -10.71 -23.64
N ARG A 100 19.46 -10.60 -24.93
CA ARG A 100 20.84 -10.39 -25.36
C ARG A 100 21.21 -8.92 -25.33
N PHE A 101 22.36 -8.63 -24.76
CA PHE A 101 23.02 -7.33 -24.76
C PHE A 101 24.53 -7.52 -24.58
N GLU A 102 25.30 -6.49 -24.85
CA GLU A 102 26.76 -6.50 -24.87
C GLU A 102 27.34 -6.73 -23.47
N LYS A 103 28.42 -7.52 -23.37
CA LYS A 103 29.17 -7.71 -22.13
C LYS A 103 29.92 -6.40 -21.79
N GLY A 104 30.03 -6.08 -20.50
CA GLY A 104 30.59 -4.80 -20.04
C GLY A 104 29.56 -3.66 -20.05
N SER A 105 28.27 -3.98 -20.22
CA SER A 105 27.19 -2.98 -20.20
C SER A 105 26.94 -2.42 -18.80
N VAL A 106 26.45 -1.17 -18.76
CA VAL A 106 25.90 -0.53 -17.58
C VAL A 106 24.37 -0.59 -17.65
N LEU A 107 23.73 -1.02 -16.56
CA LEU A 107 22.27 -0.99 -16.46
C LEU A 107 21.79 0.44 -16.18
N LYS A 108 21.10 1.04 -17.15
CA LYS A 108 20.46 2.36 -16.99
C LYS A 108 19.06 2.20 -16.43
N MET A 109 18.87 2.63 -15.17
CA MET A 109 17.58 2.66 -14.51
C MET A 109 17.14 4.10 -14.28
N ILE A 110 15.91 4.43 -14.67
CA ILE A 110 15.30 5.74 -14.42
C ILE A 110 14.14 5.52 -13.45
N LEU A 111 14.29 6.02 -12.23
CA LEU A 111 13.25 6.03 -11.21
C LEU A 111 12.55 7.39 -11.26
N ARG A 112 11.30 7.40 -11.71
CA ARG A 112 10.51 8.62 -11.87
C ARG A 112 9.03 8.33 -11.74
N GLY A 113 8.30 9.23 -11.10
CA GLY A 113 6.83 9.18 -10.97
C GLY A 113 6.36 8.11 -10.00
N GLU A 114 5.21 7.53 -10.27
CA GLU A 114 4.55 6.58 -9.38
C GLU A 114 5.28 5.23 -9.35
N ILE A 115 5.47 4.66 -8.14
CA ILE A 115 6.00 3.31 -7.92
C ILE A 115 4.94 2.48 -7.21
N THR A 116 4.49 1.40 -7.86
CA THR A 116 3.42 0.53 -7.38
C THR A 116 3.90 -0.88 -7.08
N ASP A 117 3.14 -1.62 -6.29
CA ASP A 117 3.38 -3.06 -6.04
C ASP A 117 2.85 -3.97 -7.19
N GLN A 118 2.50 -3.41 -8.34
CA GLN A 118 2.10 -4.16 -9.54
C GLN A 118 3.28 -4.92 -10.14
N LEU A 119 3.02 -6.12 -10.71
CA LEU A 119 4.08 -6.98 -11.26
C LEU A 119 4.76 -6.41 -12.50
N LYS A 120 4.08 -5.57 -13.26
CA LYS A 120 4.60 -4.96 -14.49
C LYS A 120 4.48 -3.45 -14.42
N SER A 121 5.49 -2.78 -14.94
CA SER A 121 5.47 -1.33 -15.13
C SER A 121 4.49 -0.95 -16.23
N PHE A 122 3.69 0.07 -15.97
CA PHE A 122 2.83 0.75 -16.95
C PHE A 122 3.53 1.99 -17.50
N PRO A 123 2.99 2.64 -18.55
CA PRO A 123 3.62 3.83 -19.12
C PRO A 123 3.88 4.95 -18.11
N ARG A 124 3.02 5.08 -17.09
CA ARG A 124 3.08 6.14 -16.06
C ARG A 124 3.50 5.66 -14.66
N ALA A 125 3.62 4.35 -14.44
CA ALA A 125 3.97 3.79 -13.14
C ALA A 125 5.03 2.71 -13.24
N LEU A 126 6.02 2.75 -12.34
CA LEU A 126 7.07 1.74 -12.23
C LEU A 126 6.62 0.60 -11.31
N SER A 127 7.12 -0.58 -11.58
CA SER A 127 6.88 -1.76 -10.75
C SER A 127 7.98 -1.91 -9.71
N LEU A 128 7.65 -1.82 -8.41
CA LEU A 128 8.57 -2.12 -7.33
C LEU A 128 9.15 -3.53 -7.42
N PRO A 129 8.34 -4.60 -7.67
CA PRO A 129 8.89 -5.94 -7.87
C PRO A 129 9.94 -6.02 -8.98
N GLN A 130 9.72 -5.34 -10.12
CA GLN A 130 10.69 -5.31 -11.20
C GLN A 130 11.95 -4.52 -10.86
N ILE A 131 11.82 -3.40 -10.11
CA ILE A 131 12.96 -2.63 -9.62
C ILE A 131 13.83 -3.51 -8.73
N CYS A 132 13.24 -4.14 -7.71
CA CYS A 132 13.94 -5.01 -6.77
C CYS A 132 14.58 -6.21 -7.46
N GLU A 133 13.83 -6.88 -8.35
CA GLU A 133 14.33 -8.00 -9.13
C GLU A 133 15.50 -7.60 -10.05
N ASN A 134 15.46 -6.40 -10.64
CA ASN A 134 16.55 -5.92 -11.49
C ASN A 134 17.85 -5.69 -10.70
N PHE A 135 17.78 -5.16 -9.47
CA PHE A 135 18.95 -5.07 -8.60
C PHE A 135 19.53 -6.45 -8.26
N GLU A 136 18.66 -7.40 -7.89
CA GLU A 136 19.09 -8.77 -7.58
C GLU A 136 19.72 -9.45 -8.81
N LYS A 137 19.05 -9.42 -9.95
CA LYS A 137 19.58 -9.98 -11.21
C LYS A 137 20.89 -9.33 -11.59
N ALA A 138 21.00 -7.99 -11.51
CA ALA A 138 22.18 -7.25 -11.87
C ALA A 138 23.41 -7.61 -11.01
N ALA A 139 23.20 -7.90 -9.73
CA ALA A 139 24.28 -8.37 -8.85
C ALA A 139 24.95 -9.65 -9.39
N TYR A 140 24.16 -10.57 -9.91
CA TYR A 140 24.64 -11.86 -10.42
C TYR A 140 24.92 -11.93 -11.93
N ASP A 141 24.55 -10.93 -12.74
CA ASP A 141 24.73 -10.95 -14.20
C ASP A 141 26.17 -10.54 -14.56
N PRO A 142 27.00 -11.46 -15.11
CA PRO A 142 28.39 -11.16 -15.44
C PRO A 142 28.55 -10.23 -16.63
N ARG A 143 27.48 -9.94 -17.37
CA ARG A 143 27.49 -9.00 -18.50
C ARG A 143 27.41 -7.55 -18.05
N LEU A 144 26.94 -7.31 -16.80
CA LEU A 144 26.82 -5.99 -16.21
C LEU A 144 28.03 -5.67 -15.34
N VAL A 145 28.57 -4.48 -15.49
CA VAL A 145 29.68 -3.95 -14.68
C VAL A 145 29.23 -2.98 -13.59
N GLY A 146 28.06 -2.39 -13.74
CA GLY A 146 27.49 -1.46 -12.76
C GLY A 146 26.09 -0.99 -13.14
N ILE A 147 25.56 -0.10 -12.31
CA ILE A 147 24.25 0.54 -12.51
C ILE A 147 24.44 2.05 -12.59
N TYR A 148 23.81 2.69 -13.57
CA TYR A 148 23.56 4.11 -13.60
C TYR A 148 22.08 4.35 -13.22
N LEU A 149 21.88 5.00 -12.08
CA LEU A 149 20.58 5.24 -11.48
C LEU A 149 20.20 6.73 -11.61
N HIS A 150 19.31 7.05 -12.53
CA HIS A 150 18.74 8.37 -12.67
C HIS A 150 17.49 8.47 -11.78
N ILE A 151 17.53 9.39 -10.81
CA ILE A 151 16.47 9.57 -9.80
C ILE A 151 15.84 10.92 -10.06
N ASP A 152 14.57 10.92 -10.43
CA ASP A 152 13.76 12.11 -10.63
C ASP A 152 12.52 12.00 -9.71
N THR A 153 11.71 13.04 -9.62
CA THR A 153 10.57 13.16 -8.71
C THR A 153 9.81 11.84 -8.46
N LEU A 154 9.89 11.34 -7.23
CA LEU A 154 9.32 10.06 -6.82
C LEU A 154 7.95 10.24 -6.16
N ASN A 155 6.97 9.46 -6.62
CA ASN A 155 5.65 9.39 -6.02
C ASN A 155 5.39 7.98 -5.48
N CYS A 156 5.85 7.71 -4.27
CA CYS A 156 5.60 6.48 -3.52
C CYS A 156 5.75 6.74 -2.02
N GLY A 157 5.32 5.78 -1.21
CA GLY A 157 5.48 5.85 0.24
C GLY A 157 6.88 5.47 0.70
N TRP A 158 7.12 5.65 1.98
CA TRP A 158 8.42 5.43 2.59
C TRP A 158 8.82 3.96 2.68
N GLY A 159 7.86 3.05 2.87
CA GLY A 159 8.14 1.61 2.90
C GLY A 159 8.76 1.12 1.59
N LYS A 160 8.24 1.56 0.43
CA LYS A 160 8.82 1.23 -0.88
C LYS A 160 10.21 1.84 -1.07
N LEU A 161 10.44 3.06 -0.59
CA LEU A 161 11.76 3.69 -0.64
C LEU A 161 12.79 2.92 0.20
N GLU A 162 12.42 2.47 1.39
CA GLU A 162 13.29 1.64 2.23
C GLU A 162 13.64 0.31 1.54
N GLU A 163 12.67 -0.33 0.90
CA GLU A 163 12.89 -1.56 0.16
C GLU A 163 13.83 -1.35 -1.03
N ILE A 164 13.64 -0.28 -1.83
CA ILE A 164 14.54 0.07 -2.94
C ILE A 164 15.96 0.36 -2.40
N ARG A 165 16.08 1.17 -1.34
CA ARG A 165 17.36 1.48 -0.71
C ARG A 165 18.08 0.21 -0.24
N ARG A 166 17.37 -0.73 0.36
CA ARG A 166 17.91 -2.03 0.77
C ARG A 166 18.44 -2.82 -0.42
N HIS A 167 17.72 -2.84 -1.54
CA HIS A 167 18.18 -3.51 -2.75
C HIS A 167 19.40 -2.83 -3.39
N ILE A 168 19.55 -1.50 -3.29
CA ILE A 168 20.77 -0.79 -3.68
C ILE A 168 21.96 -1.26 -2.82
N LEU A 169 21.80 -1.27 -1.48
CA LEU A 169 22.84 -1.71 -0.56
C LEU A 169 23.21 -3.19 -0.77
N ASN A 170 22.23 -4.03 -1.04
CA ASN A 170 22.47 -5.43 -1.38
C ASN A 170 23.21 -5.61 -2.71
N PHE A 171 22.87 -4.80 -3.72
CA PHE A 171 23.58 -4.82 -4.99
C PHE A 171 25.07 -4.45 -4.81
N LYS A 172 25.39 -3.47 -3.96
CA LYS A 172 26.79 -3.08 -3.65
C LYS A 172 27.61 -4.23 -3.09
N LYS A 173 27.01 -5.20 -2.37
CA LYS A 173 27.70 -6.41 -1.88
C LYS A 173 28.27 -7.27 -3.03
N SER A 174 27.83 -7.09 -4.27
CA SER A 174 28.41 -7.76 -5.45
C SER A 174 29.76 -7.18 -5.93
N GLY A 175 30.21 -6.08 -5.36
CA GLY A 175 31.41 -5.36 -5.78
C GLY A 175 31.27 -4.53 -7.06
N LYS A 176 30.09 -4.49 -7.67
CA LYS A 176 29.79 -3.65 -8.83
C LYS A 176 29.40 -2.25 -8.40
N PHE A 177 29.79 -1.24 -9.20
CA PHE A 177 29.50 0.15 -8.87
C PHE A 177 28.04 0.54 -9.12
N ILE A 178 27.55 1.52 -8.35
CA ILE A 178 26.28 2.19 -8.59
C ILE A 178 26.48 3.71 -8.53
N THR A 179 26.24 4.36 -9.67
CA THR A 179 26.34 5.81 -9.82
C THR A 179 24.95 6.41 -9.91
N GLY A 180 24.63 7.31 -8.98
CA GLY A 180 23.37 8.05 -8.93
C GLY A 180 23.46 9.39 -9.64
N TYR A 181 22.37 9.82 -10.27
CA TYR A 181 22.19 11.14 -10.85
C TYR A 181 20.84 11.72 -10.44
N VAL A 182 20.83 12.93 -9.86
CA VAL A 182 19.62 13.52 -9.27
C VAL A 182 19.44 14.97 -9.74
N PRO A 183 18.61 15.22 -10.77
CA PRO A 183 18.34 16.58 -11.25
C PRO A 183 17.33 17.33 -10.37
N ALA A 184 16.44 16.62 -9.69
CA ALA A 184 15.50 17.15 -8.70
C ALA A 184 15.73 16.42 -7.36
N CYS A 185 16.42 17.08 -6.45
CA CYS A 185 16.91 16.50 -5.20
C CYS A 185 16.01 16.87 -4.04
N GLY A 186 14.85 16.23 -3.95
CA GLY A 186 13.98 16.30 -2.78
C GLY A 186 14.39 15.30 -1.71
N VAL A 187 13.64 15.29 -0.60
CA VAL A 187 13.93 14.44 0.56
C VAL A 187 13.88 12.95 0.23
N LYS A 188 12.94 12.52 -0.61
CA LYS A 188 12.78 11.12 -1.04
C LYS A 188 13.87 10.72 -2.04
N GLU A 189 14.15 11.58 -2.99
CA GLU A 189 15.16 11.36 -4.04
C GLU A 189 16.55 11.27 -3.41
N TYR A 190 16.85 12.14 -2.46
CA TYR A 190 18.11 12.11 -1.73
C TYR A 190 18.26 10.86 -0.86
N TYR A 191 17.15 10.40 -0.23
CA TYR A 191 17.13 9.17 0.56
C TYR A 191 17.57 7.92 -0.23
N ILE A 192 17.21 7.86 -1.52
CA ILE A 192 17.67 6.83 -2.45
C ILE A 192 19.07 7.13 -2.95
N GLY A 193 19.33 8.38 -3.36
CA GLY A 193 20.59 8.79 -3.96
C GLY A 193 21.79 8.63 -3.05
N CYS A 194 21.65 8.93 -1.75
CA CYS A 194 22.73 8.80 -0.77
C CYS A 194 23.17 7.34 -0.51
N ALA A 195 22.41 6.34 -0.98
CA ALA A 195 22.79 4.93 -0.90
C ALA A 195 23.72 4.50 -2.06
N CYS A 196 23.84 5.29 -3.14
CA CYS A 196 24.75 5.04 -4.24
C CYS A 196 26.21 5.23 -3.80
N ASP A 197 27.16 4.67 -4.57
CA ASP A 197 28.61 4.88 -4.31
C ASP A 197 29.00 6.33 -4.64
N GLU A 198 28.45 6.85 -5.73
CA GLU A 198 28.64 8.21 -6.19
C GLU A 198 27.30 8.82 -6.51
N LEU A 199 27.12 10.09 -6.18
CA LEU A 199 25.89 10.86 -6.47
C LEU A 199 26.26 12.17 -7.17
N TYR A 200 25.72 12.38 -8.35
CA TYR A 200 25.92 13.57 -9.16
C TYR A 200 24.62 14.35 -9.33
N ALA A 201 24.74 15.65 -9.46
CA ALA A 201 23.63 16.55 -9.77
C ALA A 201 24.07 17.59 -10.80
N PRO A 202 23.19 18.09 -11.69
CA PRO A 202 23.56 19.16 -12.62
C PRO A 202 23.70 20.50 -11.88
N PRO A 203 24.40 21.50 -12.45
CA PRO A 203 24.49 22.84 -11.85
C PRO A 203 23.13 23.49 -11.64
N SER A 204 22.15 23.14 -12.46
CA SER A 204 20.75 23.61 -12.39
C SER A 204 19.83 22.70 -11.57
N ALA A 205 20.37 21.84 -10.69
CA ALA A 205 19.56 20.93 -9.89
C ALA A 205 18.60 21.68 -8.95
N TYR A 206 17.38 21.20 -8.87
CA TYR A 206 16.43 21.67 -7.84
C TYR A 206 16.74 20.99 -6.52
N VAL A 207 17.34 21.72 -5.58
CA VAL A 207 17.59 21.23 -4.21
C VAL A 207 16.41 21.58 -3.32
N GLY A 208 15.77 20.56 -2.78
CA GLY A 208 14.56 20.68 -1.93
C GLY A 208 14.68 19.87 -0.64
N LEU A 209 15.80 19.95 0.05
CA LEU A 209 16.04 19.29 1.35
C LEU A 209 15.59 20.19 2.51
N TYR A 210 14.29 20.50 2.58
CA TYR A 210 13.73 21.41 3.59
C TYR A 210 13.04 20.69 4.75
N GLY A 211 13.29 19.39 4.92
CA GLY A 211 12.64 18.55 5.93
C GLY A 211 11.34 17.91 5.46
N LEU A 212 10.58 17.39 6.41
CA LEU A 212 9.32 16.69 6.17
C LEU A 212 8.13 17.53 6.63
N LEU A 213 7.01 17.44 5.93
CA LEU A 213 5.77 18.11 6.33
C LEU A 213 4.55 17.19 6.12
N VAL A 214 3.57 17.37 6.96
CA VAL A 214 2.21 16.82 6.79
C VAL A 214 1.22 17.97 6.75
N GLN A 215 0.38 17.98 5.72
CA GLN A 215 -0.66 19.00 5.55
C GLN A 215 -2.03 18.35 5.57
N ALA A 216 -2.90 18.79 6.47
CA ALA A 216 -4.31 18.41 6.52
C ALA A 216 -5.18 19.56 6.01
N SER A 217 -6.13 19.25 5.13
CA SER A 217 -7.09 20.21 4.60
C SER A 217 -8.47 19.91 5.17
N PHE A 218 -9.19 20.95 5.61
CA PHE A 218 -10.51 20.84 6.22
C PHE A 218 -11.51 21.63 5.42
N LEU A 219 -12.60 20.98 4.99
CA LEU A 219 -13.66 21.64 4.23
C LEU A 219 -14.64 22.42 5.13
N GLY A 220 -14.72 22.08 6.42
CA GLY A 220 -15.62 22.70 7.40
C GLY A 220 -17.09 22.68 6.98
N ALA A 221 -18.01 22.54 7.91
CA ALA A 221 -19.44 22.53 7.59
C ALA A 221 -20.03 23.89 7.14
N SER A 222 -19.20 24.93 7.00
CA SER A 222 -19.61 26.29 6.62
C SER A 222 -18.86 26.77 5.40
N ILE A 223 -19.30 26.38 4.22
CA ILE A 223 -18.94 27.12 3.00
C ILE A 223 -19.93 28.26 2.87
N CYS A 224 -19.43 29.48 3.13
CA CYS A 224 -20.16 30.74 2.98
C CYS A 224 -20.71 30.94 1.57
N PRO A 225 -21.95 31.40 1.39
CA PRO A 225 -22.56 31.52 0.08
C PRO A 225 -22.26 32.87 -0.61
N THR A 226 -21.00 33.35 -0.59
CA THR A 226 -20.68 34.62 -1.22
C THR A 226 -19.52 34.50 -2.18
N LEU A 227 -19.81 33.96 -3.37
CA LEU A 227 -19.17 34.41 -4.60
C LEU A 227 -20.26 34.69 -5.62
N TYR A 228 -20.87 35.86 -5.46
CA TYR A 228 -21.65 36.54 -6.50
C TYR A 228 -20.60 37.22 -7.38
N LEU A 229 -20.36 36.68 -8.55
CA LEU A 229 -19.69 37.43 -9.62
C LEU A 229 -20.81 38.11 -10.46
N PRO A 230 -20.98 39.44 -10.37
CA PRO A 230 -21.83 40.13 -11.28
C PRO A 230 -21.05 40.37 -12.58
N GLY A 231 -21.56 39.88 -13.68
CA GLY A 231 -21.18 40.30 -15.04
C GLY A 231 -20.37 39.28 -15.84
N ALA A 232 -20.99 38.19 -16.25
CA ALA A 232 -20.59 37.49 -17.47
C ALA A 232 -21.84 37.01 -18.20
N ASN A 233 -22.27 37.77 -19.19
CA ASN A 233 -23.20 37.33 -20.23
C ASN A 233 -22.44 36.33 -21.12
N ILE A 234 -22.64 35.04 -20.91
CA ILE A 234 -22.28 34.00 -21.87
C ILE A 234 -23.48 33.06 -22.01
N PHE A 235 -24.33 33.42 -22.94
CA PHE A 235 -25.42 32.59 -23.43
C PHE A 235 -24.91 31.85 -24.67
N ASN A 236 -24.31 30.67 -24.58
CA ASN A 236 -24.34 29.67 -25.67
C ASN A 236 -23.63 28.34 -25.45
N ASP A 237 -23.08 28.04 -24.25
CA ASP A 237 -22.49 26.71 -24.03
C ASP A 237 -23.12 25.98 -22.82
N PHE A 238 -24.46 25.95 -22.80
CA PHE A 238 -25.20 25.68 -21.55
C PHE A 238 -25.43 24.19 -21.21
N GLN A 239 -25.11 23.24 -22.08
CA GLN A 239 -25.43 21.84 -21.79
C GLN A 239 -24.29 21.05 -21.12
N HIS A 240 -23.06 21.30 -21.46
CA HIS A 240 -21.90 20.62 -20.79
C HIS A 240 -21.53 21.27 -19.46
N TRP A 241 -21.80 22.55 -19.28
CA TRP A 241 -21.54 23.28 -18.03
C TRP A 241 -22.48 22.89 -16.88
N LYS A 242 -23.73 22.53 -17.18
CA LYS A 242 -24.72 22.13 -16.16
C LYS A 242 -24.33 20.88 -15.38
N MET A 243 -23.70 19.88 -16.00
CA MET A 243 -23.34 18.63 -15.29
C MET A 243 -22.13 18.80 -14.36
N GLY A 244 -21.11 19.52 -14.77
CA GLY A 244 -19.94 19.81 -13.91
C GLY A 244 -20.29 20.70 -12.72
N MET A 245 -21.11 21.71 -12.91
CA MET A 245 -21.59 22.61 -11.86
C MET A 245 -22.55 21.93 -10.89
N LEU A 246 -23.38 21.00 -11.36
CA LEU A 246 -24.26 20.19 -10.50
C LEU A 246 -23.43 19.32 -9.53
N SER A 247 -22.36 18.72 -9.98
CA SER A 247 -21.47 17.89 -9.14
C SER A 247 -20.79 18.69 -8.04
N VAL A 248 -20.34 19.91 -8.31
CA VAL A 248 -19.70 20.80 -7.31
C VAL A 248 -20.69 21.41 -6.35
N VAL A 249 -21.87 21.80 -6.84
CA VAL A 249 -22.96 22.29 -5.97
C VAL A 249 -23.50 21.16 -5.09
N CYS A 250 -23.56 19.93 -5.60
CA CYS A 250 -23.92 18.75 -4.82
C CYS A 250 -22.92 18.49 -3.69
N LEU A 251 -21.60 18.58 -3.94
CA LEU A 251 -20.56 18.41 -2.92
C LEU A 251 -20.59 19.55 -1.88
N ARG A 252 -20.93 20.78 -2.26
CA ARG A 252 -21.03 21.93 -1.33
C ARG A 252 -22.18 21.84 -0.34
N LYS A 253 -23.23 21.08 -0.64
CA LYS A 253 -24.41 20.90 0.23
C LYS A 253 -24.51 19.54 0.89
N LEU A 254 -23.52 18.67 0.72
CA LEU A 254 -23.44 17.38 1.40
C LEU A 254 -23.13 17.63 2.89
N VAL A 255 -24.14 17.56 3.74
CA VAL A 255 -23.96 17.76 5.17
C VAL A 255 -23.86 16.39 5.85
N LEU A 256 -22.65 15.99 6.22
CA LEU A 256 -22.44 14.86 7.15
C LEU A 256 -22.91 15.27 8.56
N LYS A 257 -24.21 15.08 8.85
CA LYS A 257 -24.79 15.52 10.13
C LYS A 257 -24.60 14.54 11.27
N HIS A 258 -24.34 13.27 11.01
CA HIS A 258 -24.18 12.27 12.07
C HIS A 258 -23.02 11.34 11.78
N ARG A 259 -22.09 11.28 12.70
CA ARG A 259 -20.91 10.44 12.62
C ARG A 259 -20.61 9.84 13.98
N SER A 260 -20.47 8.53 14.02
CA SER A 260 -19.90 7.82 15.15
C SER A 260 -18.48 7.39 14.78
N ARG A 261 -17.48 7.92 15.47
CA ARG A 261 -16.11 7.42 15.43
C ARG A 261 -15.85 6.64 16.72
N ILE A 262 -15.25 5.49 16.61
CA ILE A 262 -14.82 4.70 17.75
C ILE A 262 -13.29 4.57 17.66
N GLY A 263 -12.64 5.14 18.65
CA GLY A 263 -11.21 5.29 18.73
C GLY A 263 -10.79 6.76 18.76
N LYS A 264 -9.98 7.14 19.76
CA LYS A 264 -9.50 8.50 20.02
C LYS A 264 -8.85 9.15 18.78
N TYR A 265 -8.07 8.34 18.03
CA TYR A 265 -7.26 8.78 16.88
C TYR A 265 -7.89 8.45 15.51
N LYS A 266 -9.14 7.95 15.46
CA LYS A 266 -9.80 7.63 14.18
C LYS A 266 -10.40 8.89 13.55
N THR A 267 -9.64 9.58 12.70
CA THR A 267 -9.93 10.93 12.18
C THR A 267 -10.50 10.95 10.76
N LEU A 268 -10.71 9.78 10.13
CA LEU A 268 -11.34 9.71 8.80
C LEU A 268 -12.67 10.48 8.79
N GLY A 269 -12.78 11.48 7.90
CA GLY A 269 -13.94 12.38 7.77
C GLY A 269 -13.91 13.63 8.68
N ASP A 270 -12.92 13.83 9.56
CA ASP A 270 -12.72 15.12 10.24
C ASP A 270 -12.50 16.24 9.21
N GLN A 271 -11.86 15.93 8.09
CA GLN A 271 -11.70 16.82 6.94
C GLN A 271 -13.01 17.37 6.40
N LEU A 272 -14.08 16.59 6.45
CA LEU A 272 -15.40 16.99 5.96
C LEU A 272 -16.23 17.70 7.02
N THR A 273 -15.97 17.48 8.31
CA THR A 273 -16.82 17.91 9.42
C THR A 273 -16.20 18.97 10.31
N ARG A 274 -14.88 19.08 10.36
CA ARG A 274 -14.14 20.05 11.20
C ARG A 274 -13.56 21.18 10.35
N LYS A 275 -13.26 22.31 11.01
CA LYS A 275 -12.57 23.45 10.42
C LYS A 275 -11.06 23.42 10.70
N SER A 276 -10.64 22.63 11.67
CA SER A 276 -9.24 22.50 12.11
C SER A 276 -8.96 21.06 12.57
N MET A 277 -7.69 20.74 12.68
CA MET A 277 -7.19 19.50 13.22
C MET A 277 -7.57 19.32 14.70
N SER A 278 -7.96 18.12 15.11
CA SER A 278 -8.14 17.78 16.53
C SER A 278 -6.79 17.61 17.21
N ASP A 279 -6.76 17.77 18.55
CA ASP A 279 -5.52 17.63 19.32
C ASP A 279 -4.96 16.20 19.21
N GLU A 280 -5.82 15.20 19.24
CA GLU A 280 -5.42 13.81 19.06
C GLU A 280 -4.83 13.53 17.66
N ASN A 281 -5.42 14.15 16.62
CA ASN A 281 -4.86 14.03 15.27
C ASN A 281 -3.50 14.74 15.17
N ARG A 282 -3.37 15.89 15.80
CA ARG A 282 -2.10 16.62 15.86
C ARG A 282 -1.04 15.80 16.61
N GLU A 283 -1.37 15.26 17.78
CA GLU A 283 -0.48 14.38 18.56
C GLU A 283 0.01 13.20 17.70
N MET A 284 -0.91 12.49 17.05
CA MET A 284 -0.57 11.33 16.21
C MET A 284 0.30 11.71 15.03
N LEU A 285 -0.05 12.78 14.29
CA LEU A 285 0.69 13.20 13.10
C LEU A 285 2.08 13.73 13.46
N THR A 286 2.22 14.45 14.58
CA THR A 286 3.51 14.93 15.09
C THR A 286 4.41 13.74 15.41
N ALA A 287 3.93 12.77 16.19
CA ALA A 287 4.70 11.57 16.53
C ALA A 287 5.14 10.77 15.29
N LEU A 288 4.26 10.62 14.28
CA LEU A 288 4.62 9.98 13.02
C LEU A 288 5.71 10.76 12.26
N LEU A 289 5.56 12.09 12.21
CA LEU A 289 6.51 12.94 11.48
C LEU A 289 7.89 12.94 12.15
N ASP A 290 7.93 13.03 13.48
CA ASP A 290 9.16 12.99 14.28
C ASP A 290 9.89 11.65 14.08
N ASN A 291 9.17 10.53 14.14
CA ASN A 291 9.75 9.22 13.91
C ASN A 291 10.32 9.10 12.48
N MET A 292 9.57 9.55 11.46
CA MET A 292 10.01 9.52 10.08
C MET A 292 11.23 10.41 9.84
N TYR A 293 11.25 11.60 10.45
CA TYR A 293 12.34 12.56 10.32
C TYR A 293 13.61 12.05 11.00
N SER A 294 13.49 11.55 12.23
CA SER A 294 14.62 10.95 12.94
C SER A 294 15.21 9.76 12.18
N ASN A 295 14.37 8.85 11.68
CA ASN A 295 14.84 7.71 10.88
C ASN A 295 15.55 8.18 9.58
N TRP A 296 15.01 9.21 8.92
CA TRP A 296 15.63 9.79 7.73
C TRP A 296 17.02 10.36 8.04
N LEU A 297 17.14 11.16 9.13
CA LEU A 297 18.42 11.71 9.59
C LEU A 297 19.44 10.60 9.89
N ASP A 298 19.01 9.53 10.60
CA ASP A 298 19.86 8.38 10.91
C ASP A 298 20.45 7.74 9.65
N LYS A 299 19.60 7.49 8.65
CA LYS A 299 20.03 6.84 7.41
C LYS A 299 20.98 7.70 6.58
N ILE A 300 20.78 9.03 6.57
CA ILE A 300 21.66 9.95 5.86
C ILE A 300 22.98 10.12 6.62
N SER A 301 22.91 10.32 7.94
CA SER A 301 24.07 10.40 8.83
C SER A 301 24.99 9.20 8.65
N LEU A 302 24.43 7.99 8.73
CA LEU A 302 25.17 6.74 8.50
C LEU A 302 25.76 6.65 7.08
N ALA A 303 25.00 7.02 6.06
CA ALA A 303 25.47 6.93 4.66
C ALA A 303 26.58 7.93 4.33
N LYS A 304 26.60 9.08 4.99
CA LYS A 304 27.58 10.16 4.72
C LYS A 304 28.68 10.25 5.78
N GLY A 305 28.60 9.47 6.86
CA GLY A 305 29.56 9.52 7.96
C GLY A 305 29.56 10.87 8.69
N LYS A 306 28.42 11.56 8.72
CA LYS A 306 28.22 12.88 9.37
C LYS A 306 27.35 12.73 10.62
N LYS A 307 27.47 13.68 11.55
CA LYS A 307 26.56 13.74 12.69
C LYS A 307 25.16 14.17 12.25
N LYS A 308 24.14 13.73 12.98
CA LYS A 308 22.75 14.12 12.69
C LYS A 308 22.56 15.62 12.75
N GLU A 309 23.16 16.25 13.74
CA GLU A 309 23.09 17.69 14.00
C GLU A 309 23.65 18.50 12.80
N ASP A 310 24.73 18.01 12.15
CA ASP A 310 25.29 18.67 10.97
C ASP A 310 24.34 18.64 9.78
N ILE A 311 23.66 17.51 9.59
CA ILE A 311 22.67 17.35 8.52
C ILE A 311 21.42 18.16 8.81
N GLU A 312 20.98 18.20 10.05
CA GLU A 312 19.82 18.98 10.49
C GLU A 312 20.09 20.47 10.37
N ASN A 313 21.28 20.96 10.76
CA ASN A 313 21.70 22.33 10.54
C ASN A 313 21.69 22.70 9.07
N PHE A 314 22.21 21.82 8.19
CA PHE A 314 22.18 22.03 6.74
C PHE A 314 20.75 22.19 6.21
N ILE A 315 19.81 21.36 6.69
CA ILE A 315 18.38 21.45 6.32
C ILE A 315 17.79 22.78 6.79
N ASN A 316 18.09 23.17 8.05
CA ASN A 316 17.56 24.36 8.69
C ASN A 316 18.14 25.67 8.10
N GLU A 317 19.32 25.62 7.48
CA GLU A 317 19.87 26.73 6.69
C GLU A 317 19.03 27.02 5.42
N GLY A 318 18.14 26.11 5.02
CA GLY A 318 17.30 26.27 3.83
C GLY A 318 18.09 26.30 2.53
N VAL A 319 19.12 25.46 2.44
CA VAL A 319 20.05 25.43 1.30
C VAL A 319 19.33 25.02 0.02
N TYR A 320 19.44 25.83 -1.03
CA TYR A 320 18.92 25.58 -2.38
C TYR A 320 20.01 25.44 -3.44
N GLN A 321 21.27 25.74 -3.09
CA GLN A 321 22.41 25.72 -4.01
C GLN A 321 23.07 24.34 -4.02
N VAL A 322 23.27 23.78 -5.20
CA VAL A 322 23.90 22.46 -5.37
C VAL A 322 25.38 22.46 -4.98
N GLU A 323 26.03 23.62 -5.07
CA GLU A 323 27.42 23.84 -4.66
C GLU A 323 27.60 23.56 -3.16
N ARG A 324 26.65 23.99 -2.33
CA ARG A 324 26.68 23.73 -0.89
C ARG A 324 26.54 22.24 -0.59
N MET A 325 25.71 21.51 -1.33
CA MET A 325 25.62 20.05 -1.22
C MET A 325 26.97 19.36 -1.49
N LYS A 326 27.73 19.85 -2.48
CA LYS A 326 29.07 19.34 -2.79
C LYS A 326 30.07 19.69 -1.69
N GLN A 327 30.09 20.94 -1.22
CA GLN A 327 30.95 21.40 -0.12
C GLN A 327 30.74 20.58 1.15
N GLU A 328 29.49 20.28 1.47
CA GLU A 328 29.13 19.43 2.61
C GLU A 328 29.31 17.92 2.33
N GLY A 329 29.78 17.53 1.16
CA GLY A 329 29.97 16.11 0.82
C GLY A 329 28.67 15.30 0.71
N LEU A 330 27.54 15.99 0.58
CA LEU A 330 26.24 15.34 0.39
C LEU A 330 26.11 14.75 -1.01
N ILE A 331 26.72 15.37 -2.01
CA ILE A 331 26.90 14.81 -3.37
C ILE A 331 28.39 14.70 -3.69
N THR A 332 28.72 13.84 -4.65
CA THR A 332 30.11 13.59 -5.07
C THR A 332 30.67 14.73 -5.90
N ASP A 333 29.92 15.17 -6.91
CA ASP A 333 30.33 16.29 -7.76
C ASP A 333 29.12 16.86 -8.53
N ILE A 334 29.33 18.05 -9.11
CA ILE A 334 28.34 18.74 -9.95
C ILE A 334 28.67 18.43 -11.39
N LYS A 335 27.79 17.74 -12.11
CA LYS A 335 27.99 17.34 -13.52
C LYS A 335 26.67 17.16 -14.24
N TYR A 336 26.65 17.43 -15.52
CA TYR A 336 25.54 17.07 -16.40
C TYR A 336 25.50 15.56 -16.70
N ASP A 337 24.36 15.04 -17.14
CA ASP A 337 24.13 13.61 -17.46
C ASP A 337 25.18 13.06 -18.45
N ASP A 338 25.49 13.82 -19.49
CA ASP A 338 26.45 13.45 -20.51
C ASP A 338 27.89 13.41 -19.95
N GLU A 339 28.25 14.31 -19.04
CA GLU A 339 29.55 14.30 -18.36
C GLU A 339 29.70 13.07 -17.46
N VAL A 340 28.62 12.69 -16.73
CA VAL A 340 28.61 11.46 -15.95
C VAL A 340 28.75 10.25 -16.85
N MET A 341 28.10 10.23 -18.03
CA MET A 341 28.29 9.17 -19.02
C MET A 341 29.72 9.14 -19.56
N CYS A 342 30.38 10.28 -19.72
CA CYS A 342 31.79 10.34 -20.06
C CYS A 342 32.70 9.78 -18.96
N LEU A 343 32.42 10.06 -17.70
CA LEU A 343 33.16 9.48 -16.57
C LEU A 343 33.04 7.96 -16.55
N LEU A 344 31.83 7.43 -16.75
CA LEU A 344 31.59 5.98 -16.81
C LEU A 344 32.35 5.33 -17.99
N ARG A 345 32.41 5.99 -19.17
CA ARG A 345 33.22 5.51 -20.30
C ARG A 345 34.70 5.44 -19.94
N LYS A 346 35.25 6.50 -19.34
CA LYS A 346 36.64 6.54 -18.88
C LYS A 346 36.94 5.45 -17.87
N ARG A 347 36.05 5.25 -16.86
CA ARG A 347 36.16 4.18 -15.87
C ARG A 347 36.25 2.79 -16.50
N LEU A 348 35.54 2.56 -17.58
CA LEU A 348 35.49 1.28 -18.28
C LEU A 348 36.54 1.14 -19.40
N GLY A 349 37.43 2.13 -19.58
CA GLY A 349 38.45 2.13 -20.60
C GLY A 349 37.91 2.17 -22.04
N ILE A 350 36.68 2.71 -22.22
CA ILE A 350 36.03 2.77 -23.53
C ILE A 350 36.44 4.06 -24.24
N PRO A 351 36.97 3.98 -25.50
CA PRO A 351 37.34 5.17 -26.26
C PRO A 351 36.18 6.15 -26.43
N ASN A 352 36.49 7.44 -26.46
CA ASN A 352 35.48 8.51 -26.62
C ASN A 352 34.67 8.40 -27.94
N THR A 353 35.21 7.74 -28.94
CA THR A 353 34.55 7.47 -30.23
C THR A 353 33.45 6.41 -30.14
N LYS A 354 33.47 5.58 -29.10
CA LYS A 354 32.44 4.52 -28.89
C LYS A 354 31.42 4.94 -27.85
N ARG A 355 30.17 4.55 -28.07
CA ARG A 355 29.10 4.72 -27.08
C ARG A 355 29.33 3.80 -25.88
N LEU A 356 28.98 4.29 -24.69
CA LEU A 356 28.89 3.43 -23.50
C LEU A 356 27.88 2.32 -23.75
N PRO A 357 28.23 1.03 -23.64
CA PRO A 357 27.26 -0.05 -23.73
C PRO A 357 26.28 0.06 -22.55
N THR A 358 25.02 0.25 -22.87
CA THR A 358 23.98 0.36 -21.84
C THR A 358 22.81 -0.55 -22.16
N VAL A 359 22.20 -1.09 -21.10
CA VAL A 359 20.93 -1.79 -21.19
C VAL A 359 19.89 -1.03 -20.34
N GLY A 360 18.77 -0.68 -20.97
CA GLY A 360 17.70 0.05 -20.27
C GLY A 360 16.86 -0.85 -19.37
N TYR A 361 16.25 -0.25 -18.34
CA TYR A 361 15.40 -0.89 -17.34
C TYR A 361 14.38 -1.87 -17.94
N ARG A 362 13.57 -1.42 -18.93
CA ARG A 362 12.50 -2.26 -19.52
C ARG A 362 13.05 -3.50 -20.24
N LYS A 363 14.12 -3.34 -21.01
CA LYS A 363 14.79 -4.45 -21.69
C LYS A 363 15.37 -5.42 -20.66
N TYR A 364 16.03 -4.89 -19.61
CA TYR A 364 16.62 -5.73 -18.58
C TYR A 364 15.59 -6.46 -17.72
N SER A 365 14.43 -5.87 -17.46
CA SER A 365 13.33 -6.53 -16.75
C SER A 365 12.84 -7.79 -17.47
N SER A 366 13.00 -7.89 -18.79
CA SER A 366 12.63 -9.09 -19.57
C SER A 366 13.65 -10.24 -19.50
N VAL A 367 14.84 -10.02 -18.93
CA VAL A 367 15.82 -11.09 -18.69
C VAL A 367 15.28 -12.02 -17.61
N ARG A 368 15.12 -13.28 -17.95
CA ARG A 368 14.54 -14.30 -17.06
C ARG A 368 15.54 -14.67 -15.94
N ARG A 369 15.02 -14.91 -14.74
CA ARG A 369 15.81 -15.43 -13.62
C ARG A 369 16.51 -16.76 -13.98
N TRP A 370 15.84 -17.63 -14.77
CA TRP A 370 16.42 -18.88 -15.25
C TRP A 370 17.71 -18.66 -16.06
N THR A 371 17.72 -17.68 -16.95
CA THR A 371 18.90 -17.33 -17.77
C THR A 371 20.12 -17.00 -16.92
N LEU A 372 19.89 -16.45 -15.73
CA LEU A 372 20.94 -16.07 -14.76
C LEU A 372 21.17 -17.14 -13.68
N GLY A 373 20.50 -18.28 -13.74
CA GLY A 373 20.65 -19.34 -12.76
C GLY A 373 20.06 -19.03 -11.38
N LEU A 374 19.08 -18.11 -11.33
CA LEU A 374 18.45 -17.63 -10.08
C LEU A 374 17.07 -18.28 -9.83
N THR A 375 16.80 -19.44 -10.39
CA THR A 375 15.54 -20.16 -10.17
C THR A 375 15.71 -21.27 -9.15
N GLY A 376 14.81 -21.34 -8.18
CA GLY A 376 14.65 -22.49 -7.28
C GLY A 376 13.97 -23.65 -8.01
N TYR A 377 14.22 -24.89 -7.56
CA TYR A 377 13.83 -26.07 -8.33
C TYR A 377 12.56 -26.77 -7.81
N GLU A 378 12.36 -26.93 -6.52
CA GLU A 378 11.30 -27.82 -6.00
C GLU A 378 10.31 -27.11 -5.09
N ASP A 379 10.81 -26.35 -4.12
CA ASP A 379 9.94 -25.74 -3.13
C ASP A 379 9.36 -24.42 -3.65
N GLN A 380 8.05 -24.32 -3.58
CA GLN A 380 7.33 -23.13 -4.04
C GLN A 380 6.69 -22.37 -2.89
N ILE A 381 6.90 -21.05 -2.87
CA ILE A 381 6.23 -20.13 -1.98
C ILE A 381 5.31 -19.25 -2.82
N ALA A 382 4.01 -19.25 -2.47
CA ALA A 382 3.04 -18.40 -3.14
C ALA A 382 3.16 -16.95 -2.63
N ILE A 383 3.11 -15.99 -3.53
CA ILE A 383 2.98 -14.56 -3.18
C ILE A 383 1.62 -14.06 -3.67
N ILE A 384 0.85 -13.48 -2.77
CA ILE A 384 -0.43 -12.83 -3.06
C ILE A 384 -0.28 -11.34 -2.79
N ARG A 385 -0.50 -10.51 -3.81
CA ARG A 385 -0.52 -9.04 -3.62
C ARG A 385 -1.93 -8.57 -3.37
N ALA A 386 -2.10 -7.79 -2.30
CA ALA A 386 -3.34 -7.17 -1.87
C ALA A 386 -3.10 -5.65 -1.80
N SER A 387 -3.42 -4.94 -2.89
CA SER A 387 -3.17 -3.49 -2.98
C SER A 387 -4.48 -2.73 -3.21
N GLY A 388 -4.63 -1.60 -2.53
CA GLY A 388 -5.77 -0.68 -2.64
C GLY A 388 -6.81 -0.83 -1.55
N SER A 389 -7.93 -0.12 -1.71
CA SER A 389 -9.06 -0.16 -0.76
C SER A 389 -9.76 -1.52 -0.79
N ILE A 390 -10.26 -1.93 0.38
CA ILE A 390 -10.99 -3.20 0.55
C ILE A 390 -12.47 -2.97 0.29
N SER A 391 -13.06 -3.81 -0.58
CA SER A 391 -14.51 -3.87 -0.84
C SER A 391 -15.02 -5.31 -0.86
N ARG A 392 -16.31 -5.52 -0.58
CA ARG A 392 -16.92 -6.86 -0.55
C ARG A 392 -17.01 -7.46 -1.94
N THR A 393 -17.63 -6.73 -2.85
CA THR A 393 -17.97 -7.18 -4.20
C THR A 393 -17.36 -6.25 -5.24
N GLN A 394 -17.28 -6.73 -6.46
CA GLN A 394 -16.91 -5.89 -7.59
C GLN A 394 -18.07 -4.93 -7.92
N GLY A 395 -17.82 -3.62 -7.90
CA GLY A 395 -18.79 -2.62 -8.35
C GLY A 395 -19.23 -2.85 -9.80
N ARG A 396 -20.41 -2.32 -10.19
CA ARG A 396 -20.93 -2.45 -11.56
C ARG A 396 -20.01 -1.83 -12.62
N PHE A 397 -19.21 -0.84 -12.22
CA PHE A 397 -18.23 -0.19 -13.09
C PHE A 397 -16.82 -0.62 -12.69
N ARG A 398 -16.03 -1.07 -13.66
CA ARG A 398 -14.61 -1.38 -13.46
C ARG A 398 -13.83 -0.08 -13.48
N THR A 399 -13.56 0.50 -12.31
CA THR A 399 -12.56 1.57 -12.22
C THR A 399 -11.16 0.99 -12.34
N PRO A 400 -10.20 1.66 -13.00
CA PRO A 400 -8.81 1.22 -13.11
C PRO A 400 -8.09 1.21 -11.77
N SER A 401 -8.70 1.76 -10.71
CA SER A 401 -8.12 1.78 -9.37
C SER A 401 -7.94 0.36 -8.82
N SER A 402 -6.76 0.05 -8.35
CA SER A 402 -6.50 -1.21 -7.67
C SER A 402 -7.36 -1.31 -6.41
N ARG A 403 -8.25 -2.31 -6.36
CA ARG A 403 -9.09 -2.61 -5.19
C ARG A 403 -8.89 -4.05 -4.79
N ILE A 404 -8.94 -4.29 -3.49
CA ILE A 404 -8.98 -5.64 -2.92
C ILE A 404 -10.45 -6.06 -2.85
N ILE A 405 -10.86 -6.96 -3.73
CA ILE A 405 -12.22 -7.50 -3.73
C ILE A 405 -12.22 -8.78 -2.89
N ALA A 406 -12.93 -8.75 -1.76
CA ALA A 406 -12.90 -9.82 -0.76
C ALA A 406 -13.31 -11.18 -1.35
N GLU A 407 -14.36 -11.26 -2.17
CA GLU A 407 -14.79 -12.51 -2.80
C GLU A 407 -13.64 -13.15 -3.61
N GLN A 408 -13.00 -12.39 -4.49
CA GLN A 408 -11.90 -12.88 -5.34
C GLN A 408 -10.66 -13.26 -4.52
N PHE A 409 -10.37 -12.48 -3.48
CA PHE A 409 -9.26 -12.76 -2.56
C PHE A 409 -9.51 -14.07 -1.79
N ILE A 410 -10.71 -14.27 -1.27
CA ILE A 410 -11.12 -15.46 -0.53
C ILE A 410 -11.06 -16.71 -1.42
N GLU A 411 -11.55 -16.66 -2.64
CA GLU A 411 -11.44 -17.77 -3.59
C GLU A 411 -9.98 -18.17 -3.83
N LYS A 412 -9.11 -17.19 -4.01
CA LYS A 412 -7.68 -17.41 -4.18
C LYS A 412 -7.06 -18.08 -2.94
N ILE A 413 -7.37 -17.58 -1.74
CA ILE A 413 -6.91 -18.18 -0.47
C ILE A 413 -7.39 -19.64 -0.36
N ARG A 414 -8.66 -19.93 -0.68
CA ARG A 414 -9.21 -21.28 -0.65
C ARG A 414 -8.50 -22.22 -1.64
N SER A 415 -8.23 -21.75 -2.84
CA SER A 415 -7.49 -22.55 -3.85
C SER A 415 -6.07 -22.90 -3.39
N ILE A 416 -5.38 -21.95 -2.74
CA ILE A 416 -4.04 -22.17 -2.19
C ILE A 416 -4.07 -23.15 -1.01
N ARG A 417 -5.09 -23.05 -0.16
CA ARG A 417 -5.24 -23.91 1.03
C ARG A 417 -5.28 -25.38 0.66
N VAL A 418 -6.00 -25.76 -0.40
CA VAL A 418 -6.10 -27.15 -0.83
C VAL A 418 -4.92 -27.61 -1.69
N SER A 419 -4.14 -26.68 -2.24
CA SER A 419 -3.01 -27.00 -3.12
C SER A 419 -1.81 -27.51 -2.32
N LYS A 420 -1.30 -28.70 -2.67
CA LYS A 420 -0.06 -29.25 -2.10
C LYS A 420 1.22 -28.64 -2.70
N LYS A 421 1.08 -27.83 -3.72
CA LYS A 421 2.19 -27.23 -4.48
C LYS A 421 2.98 -26.21 -3.67
N TYR A 422 2.30 -25.43 -2.84
CA TYR A 422 2.90 -24.34 -2.08
C TYR A 422 3.23 -24.77 -0.65
N LYS A 423 4.49 -24.59 -0.26
CA LYS A 423 4.98 -24.90 1.09
C LYS A 423 4.68 -23.82 2.13
N ALA A 424 4.63 -22.58 1.67
CA ALA A 424 4.28 -21.40 2.47
C ALA A 424 3.62 -20.33 1.57
N VAL A 425 3.05 -19.31 2.20
CA VAL A 425 2.39 -18.19 1.53
C VAL A 425 2.89 -16.87 2.10
N VAL A 426 3.19 -15.91 1.25
CA VAL A 426 3.44 -14.52 1.64
C VAL A 426 2.31 -13.66 1.09
N ILE A 427 1.63 -12.93 1.97
CA ILE A 427 0.62 -11.94 1.58
C ILE A 427 1.26 -10.57 1.65
N ARG A 428 1.50 -9.96 0.49
CA ARG A 428 2.02 -8.60 0.37
C ARG A 428 0.84 -7.62 0.41
N ILE A 429 0.80 -6.75 1.41
CA ILE A 429 -0.33 -5.85 1.70
C ILE A 429 0.10 -4.40 1.51
N ASP A 430 -0.66 -3.65 0.69
CA ASP A 430 -0.52 -2.21 0.47
C ASP A 430 -1.91 -1.58 0.47
N SER A 431 -2.50 -1.41 1.67
CA SER A 431 -3.92 -1.07 1.82
C SER A 431 -4.21 -0.14 3.00
N PRO A 432 -5.00 0.93 2.79
CA PRO A 432 -5.49 1.79 3.88
C PRO A 432 -6.64 1.16 4.66
N GLY A 433 -7.10 -0.03 4.25
CA GLY A 433 -8.31 -0.67 4.72
C GLY A 433 -9.52 -0.45 3.81
N GLY A 434 -10.72 -0.54 4.38
CA GLY A 434 -11.99 -0.40 3.67
C GLY A 434 -13.16 -1.01 4.42
N ASP A 435 -13.98 -1.81 3.73
CA ASP A 435 -15.16 -2.46 4.31
C ASP A 435 -14.77 -3.40 5.47
N ALA A 436 -15.39 -3.18 6.64
CA ALA A 436 -15.04 -3.90 7.85
C ALA A 436 -15.45 -5.38 7.80
N LEU A 437 -16.61 -5.69 7.23
CA LEU A 437 -17.09 -7.08 7.07
C LEU A 437 -16.21 -7.83 6.08
N ALA A 438 -15.85 -7.22 4.95
CA ALA A 438 -14.94 -7.82 3.99
C ALA A 438 -13.57 -8.16 4.64
N SER A 439 -13.05 -7.24 5.45
CA SER A 439 -11.79 -7.43 6.18
C SER A 439 -11.90 -8.61 7.17
N ASP A 440 -13.01 -8.74 7.86
CA ASP A 440 -13.25 -9.84 8.78
C ASP A 440 -13.35 -11.21 8.07
N LEU A 441 -14.07 -11.26 6.96
CA LEU A 441 -14.19 -12.49 6.16
C LEU A 441 -12.84 -12.93 5.60
N MET A 442 -12.01 -11.98 5.13
CA MET A 442 -10.65 -12.28 4.67
C MET A 442 -9.75 -12.72 5.82
N TRP A 443 -9.84 -12.08 7.00
CA TRP A 443 -9.12 -12.52 8.20
C TRP A 443 -9.42 -13.99 8.51
N ARG A 444 -10.69 -14.38 8.49
CA ARG A 444 -11.09 -15.78 8.75
C ARG A 444 -10.43 -16.75 7.77
N GLU A 445 -10.46 -16.47 6.48
CA GLU A 445 -9.89 -17.37 5.47
C GLU A 445 -8.36 -17.41 5.54
N ILE A 446 -7.69 -16.30 5.87
CA ILE A 446 -6.24 -16.29 6.10
C ILE A 446 -5.90 -17.13 7.33
N LYS A 447 -6.67 -17.06 8.44
CA LYS A 447 -6.49 -17.93 9.63
C LYS A 447 -6.66 -19.41 9.28
N LEU A 448 -7.64 -19.75 8.45
CA LEU A 448 -7.82 -21.13 7.99
C LEU A 448 -6.69 -21.60 7.10
N LEU A 449 -6.09 -20.71 6.29
CA LEU A 449 -4.88 -21.03 5.52
C LEU A 449 -3.68 -21.21 6.45
N ALA A 450 -3.48 -20.34 7.43
CA ALA A 450 -2.39 -20.40 8.39
C ALA A 450 -2.41 -21.68 9.23
N ALA A 451 -3.59 -22.25 9.48
CA ALA A 451 -3.73 -23.56 10.14
C ALA A 451 -3.22 -24.76 9.27
N THR A 452 -3.02 -24.56 7.97
CA THR A 452 -2.59 -25.63 7.05
C THR A 452 -1.16 -25.47 6.56
N LYS A 453 -0.68 -24.25 6.43
CA LYS A 453 0.69 -23.94 5.98
C LYS A 453 1.10 -22.54 6.45
N PRO A 454 2.41 -22.27 6.62
CA PRO A 454 2.89 -20.97 7.07
C PRO A 454 2.41 -19.80 6.18
N VAL A 455 1.87 -18.76 6.81
CA VAL A 455 1.42 -17.52 6.16
C VAL A 455 2.14 -16.34 6.78
N ILE A 456 2.85 -15.56 5.97
CA ILE A 456 3.56 -14.36 6.40
C ILE A 456 2.95 -13.13 5.75
N ALA A 457 2.59 -12.13 6.54
CA ALA A 457 2.20 -10.83 6.02
C ALA A 457 3.44 -9.95 5.80
N SER A 458 3.60 -9.43 4.60
CA SER A 458 4.63 -8.44 4.25
C SER A 458 3.94 -7.11 3.94
N LEU A 459 4.16 -6.13 4.79
CA LEU A 459 3.55 -4.82 4.65
C LEU A 459 4.39 -3.95 3.69
N SER A 460 3.72 -3.21 2.81
CA SER A 460 4.35 -2.28 1.86
C SER A 460 4.39 -0.86 2.44
N ASP A 461 3.94 0.14 1.69
CA ASP A 461 3.85 1.51 2.21
C ASP A 461 2.84 1.63 3.34
N VAL A 462 1.69 0.97 3.18
CA VAL A 462 0.57 1.04 4.14
C VAL A 462 -0.08 -0.32 4.32
N ALA A 463 -0.31 -0.71 5.57
CA ALA A 463 -1.22 -1.80 5.90
C ALA A 463 -1.95 -1.45 7.18
N ALA A 464 -2.98 -0.62 7.04
CA ALA A 464 -3.67 -0.02 8.16
C ALA A 464 -5.15 -0.38 8.20
N SER A 465 -5.74 -0.40 9.38
CA SER A 465 -7.15 -0.66 9.61
C SER A 465 -7.58 -2.02 9.01
N GLY A 466 -8.43 -2.07 7.97
CA GLY A 466 -8.76 -3.32 7.26
C GLY A 466 -7.54 -4.04 6.68
N GLY A 467 -6.50 -3.30 6.26
CA GLY A 467 -5.22 -3.86 5.84
C GLY A 467 -4.48 -4.54 6.99
N TYR A 468 -4.48 -3.94 8.19
CA TYR A 468 -3.95 -4.58 9.39
C TYR A 468 -4.83 -5.75 9.84
N TYR A 469 -6.16 -5.66 9.64
CA TYR A 469 -7.08 -6.76 9.91
C TYR A 469 -6.71 -8.04 9.14
N MET A 470 -6.30 -7.89 7.87
CA MET A 470 -5.76 -9.01 7.09
C MET A 470 -4.40 -9.48 7.62
N ALA A 471 -3.51 -8.53 7.93
CA ALA A 471 -2.14 -8.82 8.37
C ALA A 471 -2.09 -9.61 9.67
N MET A 472 -2.90 -9.24 10.67
CA MET A 472 -2.93 -9.90 11.97
C MET A 472 -3.41 -11.36 11.92
N ALA A 473 -3.95 -11.81 10.79
CA ALA A 473 -4.34 -13.19 10.58
C ALA A 473 -3.15 -14.11 10.26
N ALA A 474 -2.01 -13.57 9.84
CA ALA A 474 -0.81 -14.30 9.48
C ALA A 474 -0.05 -14.82 10.72
N ASP A 475 0.89 -15.75 10.50
CA ASP A 475 1.76 -16.31 11.55
C ASP A 475 2.91 -15.39 11.96
N ALA A 476 3.26 -14.44 11.09
CA ALA A 476 4.18 -13.35 11.37
C ALA A 476 3.92 -12.17 10.43
N ILE A 477 4.19 -10.97 10.93
CA ILE A 477 4.01 -9.70 10.23
C ILE A 477 5.38 -9.04 10.07
N VAL A 478 5.73 -8.69 8.84
CA VAL A 478 6.97 -8.02 8.46
C VAL A 478 6.65 -6.65 7.88
N ALA A 479 7.28 -5.60 8.39
CA ALA A 479 7.11 -4.23 7.90
C ALA A 479 8.46 -3.52 7.79
N GLU A 480 8.59 -2.55 6.90
CA GLU A 480 9.72 -1.62 6.91
C GLU A 480 9.59 -0.63 8.08
N HIS A 481 10.69 0.00 8.50
CA HIS A 481 10.67 0.97 9.61
C HIS A 481 9.60 2.05 9.42
N LEU A 482 9.46 2.57 8.20
CA LEU A 482 8.58 3.67 7.86
C LEU A 482 7.27 3.24 7.19
N THR A 483 6.94 1.96 7.18
CA THR A 483 5.60 1.46 6.81
C THR A 483 4.55 2.04 7.76
N LEU A 484 3.42 2.50 7.23
CA LEU A 484 2.30 2.95 8.06
C LEU A 484 1.36 1.79 8.34
N THR A 485 1.06 1.54 9.63
CA THR A 485 0.22 0.41 10.05
C THR A 485 -0.64 0.71 11.28
N GLY A 486 -1.29 -0.29 11.85
CA GLY A 486 -2.21 -0.10 12.97
C GLY A 486 -3.57 0.43 12.53
N SER A 487 -3.94 1.64 12.98
CA SER A 487 -5.26 2.24 12.74
C SER A 487 -6.43 1.29 13.11
N ILE A 488 -6.25 0.51 14.21
CA ILE A 488 -7.23 -0.43 14.74
C ILE A 488 -8.38 0.37 15.31
N GLY A 489 -9.45 0.51 14.54
CA GLY A 489 -10.59 1.34 14.84
C GLY A 489 -11.58 1.34 13.69
N VAL A 490 -12.81 1.76 13.95
CA VAL A 490 -13.87 1.83 12.96
C VAL A 490 -14.45 3.23 12.87
N VAL A 491 -14.95 3.57 11.71
CA VAL A 491 -15.72 4.78 11.47
C VAL A 491 -16.99 4.41 10.72
N THR A 492 -18.07 5.07 11.08
CA THR A 492 -19.31 4.97 10.35
C THR A 492 -19.91 6.36 10.19
N GLY A 493 -20.62 6.60 9.12
CA GLY A 493 -21.23 7.88 8.85
C GLY A 493 -22.47 7.74 7.98
N LYS A 494 -23.40 8.67 8.13
CA LYS A 494 -24.57 8.82 7.26
C LYS A 494 -24.50 10.15 6.53
N ILE A 495 -24.66 10.08 5.23
CA ILE A 495 -24.78 11.28 4.39
C ILE A 495 -26.23 11.73 4.43
N ASN A 496 -26.45 13.03 4.64
CA ASN A 496 -27.76 13.64 4.54
C ASN A 496 -27.79 14.57 3.34
N VAL A 497 -28.57 14.22 2.34
CA VAL A 497 -28.74 14.98 1.07
C VAL A 497 -30.08 15.73 1.01
N GLY A 498 -30.85 15.79 2.12
CA GLY A 498 -32.17 16.41 2.14
C GLY A 498 -32.16 17.85 1.65
N LYS A 499 -31.21 18.67 2.13
CA LYS A 499 -31.08 20.06 1.64
C LYS A 499 -30.74 20.18 0.15
N LEU A 500 -30.04 19.18 -0.39
CA LEU A 500 -29.80 19.14 -1.83
C LEU A 500 -31.09 18.84 -2.58
N TYR A 501 -31.87 17.87 -2.10
CA TYR A 501 -33.16 17.52 -2.69
C TYR A 501 -34.11 18.72 -2.70
N GLU A 502 -34.26 19.42 -1.56
CA GLU A 502 -35.04 20.66 -1.48
C GLU A 502 -34.59 21.70 -2.53
N HIS A 503 -33.28 21.84 -2.71
CA HIS A 503 -32.73 22.85 -3.61
C HIS A 503 -32.95 22.55 -5.09
N ILE A 504 -32.97 21.28 -5.49
CA ILE A 504 -33.19 20.84 -6.88
C ILE A 504 -34.67 20.52 -7.14
N GLY A 505 -35.55 20.74 -6.16
CA GLY A 505 -36.98 20.44 -6.29
C GLY A 505 -37.28 18.94 -6.31
N PHE A 506 -36.41 18.10 -5.78
CA PHE A 506 -36.60 16.65 -5.68
C PHE A 506 -37.25 16.30 -4.37
N SER A 507 -38.40 15.62 -4.40
CA SER A 507 -39.07 15.06 -3.22
C SER A 507 -38.97 13.54 -3.21
N LYS A 508 -38.84 12.96 -2.01
CA LYS A 508 -38.79 11.53 -1.80
C LYS A 508 -39.73 11.14 -0.69
N GLU A 509 -40.64 10.25 -1.00
CA GLU A 509 -41.55 9.67 -0.02
C GLU A 509 -41.11 8.25 0.31
N ILE A 510 -41.18 7.86 1.59
CA ILE A 510 -40.81 6.54 2.06
C ILE A 510 -41.98 5.94 2.82
N ILE A 511 -42.41 4.77 2.38
CA ILE A 511 -43.37 3.94 3.12
C ILE A 511 -42.56 2.81 3.77
N SER A 512 -42.56 2.75 5.07
CA SER A 512 -41.73 1.79 5.82
C SER A 512 -42.56 0.95 6.81
N ARG A 513 -42.05 -0.23 7.15
CA ARG A 513 -42.52 -1.08 8.25
C ARG A 513 -41.30 -1.48 9.08
N GLY A 514 -41.44 -1.42 10.39
CA GLY A 514 -40.37 -1.64 11.35
C GLY A 514 -39.74 -0.33 11.82
N ARG A 515 -39.44 -0.25 13.13
CA ARG A 515 -38.94 0.97 13.81
C ARG A 515 -37.71 1.58 13.18
N TYR A 516 -36.80 0.74 12.66
CA TYR A 516 -35.51 1.15 12.11
C TYR A 516 -35.40 0.89 10.60
N ALA A 517 -36.51 0.64 9.90
CA ALA A 517 -36.50 0.32 8.46
C ALA A 517 -35.85 1.43 7.61
N GLU A 518 -35.94 2.67 8.05
CA GLU A 518 -35.39 3.84 7.35
C GLU A 518 -33.92 4.16 7.72
N LEU A 519 -33.34 3.45 8.69
CA LEU A 519 -32.02 3.77 9.23
C LEU A 519 -30.95 3.96 8.13
N ALA A 520 -30.93 3.06 7.15
CA ALA A 520 -30.00 3.08 6.03
C ALA A 520 -30.56 3.78 4.76
N ALA A 521 -31.90 3.77 4.59
CA ALA A 521 -32.53 4.20 3.35
C ALA A 521 -32.90 5.71 3.31
N ALA A 522 -33.08 6.33 4.48
CA ALA A 522 -33.55 7.72 4.55
C ALA A 522 -32.38 8.73 4.51
N GLU A 523 -31.69 8.84 3.35
CA GLU A 523 -30.61 9.77 3.14
C GLU A 523 -31.06 11.25 3.09
N HIS A 524 -32.35 11.51 2.97
CA HIS A 524 -32.93 12.86 2.90
C HIS A 524 -33.12 13.53 4.26
N ARG A 525 -33.03 12.79 5.37
CA ARG A 525 -33.19 13.32 6.73
C ARG A 525 -32.04 12.91 7.67
N PRO A 526 -31.81 13.64 8.77
CA PRO A 526 -30.88 13.21 9.80
C PRO A 526 -31.41 11.95 10.53
N LEU A 527 -30.53 11.26 11.24
CA LEU A 527 -30.93 10.19 12.15
C LEU A 527 -31.80 10.74 13.28
N ARG A 528 -32.81 9.98 13.67
CA ARG A 528 -33.50 10.19 14.93
C ARG A 528 -32.57 9.84 16.10
N ALA A 529 -32.89 10.29 17.31
CA ALA A 529 -32.06 10.03 18.49
C ALA A 529 -31.85 8.52 18.74
N ASP A 530 -32.93 7.72 18.65
CA ASP A 530 -32.90 6.26 18.81
C ASP A 530 -32.11 5.55 17.68
N GLU A 531 -32.21 6.05 16.45
CA GLU A 531 -31.44 5.57 15.32
C GLU A 531 -29.94 5.90 15.49
N ALA A 532 -29.62 7.10 16.00
CA ALA A 532 -28.25 7.52 16.24
C ALA A 532 -27.58 6.66 17.34
N GLU A 533 -28.33 6.34 18.41
CA GLU A 533 -27.88 5.44 19.47
C GLU A 533 -27.60 4.03 18.93
N LEU A 534 -28.54 3.46 18.17
CA LEU A 534 -28.36 2.14 17.53
C LEU A 534 -27.15 2.13 16.60
N PHE A 535 -26.95 3.20 15.83
CA PHE A 535 -25.86 3.36 14.90
C PHE A 535 -24.49 3.42 15.62
N ALA A 536 -24.44 4.17 16.74
CA ALA A 536 -23.24 4.25 17.59
C ALA A 536 -22.95 2.89 18.26
N LYS A 537 -23.97 2.18 18.76
CA LYS A 537 -23.81 0.86 19.36
C LYS A 537 -23.26 -0.17 18.36
N ARG A 538 -23.77 -0.19 17.12
CA ARG A 538 -23.23 -1.05 16.06
C ARG A 538 -21.75 -0.76 15.77
N ALA A 539 -21.37 0.51 15.71
CA ALA A 539 -19.97 0.89 15.53
C ALA A 539 -19.09 0.42 16.70
N GLN A 540 -19.58 0.57 17.93
CA GLN A 540 -18.90 0.11 19.15
C GLN A 540 -18.67 -1.41 19.12
N ASP A 541 -19.67 -2.18 18.74
CA ASP A 541 -19.59 -3.64 18.67
C ASP A 541 -18.59 -4.09 17.61
N MET A 542 -18.56 -3.44 16.44
CA MET A 542 -17.58 -3.72 15.40
C MET A 542 -16.16 -3.36 15.85
N TYR A 543 -15.98 -2.25 16.57
CA TYR A 543 -14.68 -1.89 17.14
C TYR A 543 -14.19 -2.93 18.13
N LYS A 544 -15.05 -3.34 19.09
CA LYS A 544 -14.73 -4.40 20.06
C LYS A 544 -14.31 -5.68 19.35
N GLN A 545 -15.07 -6.12 18.34
CA GLN A 545 -14.70 -7.31 17.56
C GLN A 545 -13.32 -7.17 16.90
N PHE A 546 -13.01 -6.02 16.29
CA PHE A 546 -11.71 -5.80 15.67
C PHE A 546 -10.59 -5.83 16.70
N ARG A 547 -10.72 -5.05 17.78
CA ARG A 547 -9.74 -4.99 18.88
C ARG A 547 -9.50 -6.37 19.51
N ASP A 548 -10.56 -7.09 19.85
CA ASP A 548 -10.48 -8.38 20.54
C ASP A 548 -9.85 -9.45 19.63
N LYS A 549 -10.18 -9.45 18.33
CA LYS A 549 -9.52 -10.32 17.35
C LYS A 549 -8.04 -9.93 17.14
N ALA A 550 -7.71 -8.63 17.21
CA ALA A 550 -6.32 -8.19 17.17
C ALA A 550 -5.56 -8.65 18.42
N ALA A 551 -6.12 -8.48 19.62
CA ALA A 551 -5.56 -8.97 20.86
C ALA A 551 -5.29 -10.48 20.80
N PHE A 552 -6.30 -11.26 20.39
CA PHE A 552 -6.19 -12.70 20.19
C PHE A 552 -5.08 -13.06 19.18
N SER A 553 -5.09 -12.40 18.01
CA SER A 553 -4.14 -12.70 16.93
C SER A 553 -2.69 -12.36 17.29
N ARG A 554 -2.49 -11.37 18.15
CA ARG A 554 -1.17 -10.92 18.62
C ARG A 554 -0.78 -11.50 19.99
N SER A 555 -1.59 -12.41 20.56
CA SER A 555 -1.38 -12.99 21.90
C SER A 555 -1.16 -11.93 22.98
N MET A 556 -1.98 -10.86 22.94
CA MET A 556 -1.96 -9.74 23.87
C MET A 556 -3.24 -9.70 24.71
N SER A 557 -3.15 -9.09 25.91
CA SER A 557 -4.36 -8.73 26.65
C SER A 557 -5.15 -7.67 25.90
N VAL A 558 -6.47 -7.64 26.14
CA VAL A 558 -7.35 -6.64 25.52
C VAL A 558 -6.95 -5.21 25.91
N ASP A 559 -6.51 -5.00 27.16
CA ASP A 559 -6.10 -3.70 27.67
C ASP A 559 -4.80 -3.19 26.98
N LYS A 560 -3.83 -4.09 26.80
CA LYS A 560 -2.61 -3.75 26.05
C LYS A 560 -2.94 -3.44 24.58
N MET A 561 -3.83 -4.21 23.98
CA MET A 561 -4.29 -3.93 22.62
C MET A 561 -5.06 -2.61 22.53
N GLU A 562 -5.87 -2.26 23.53
CA GLU A 562 -6.63 -1.00 23.57
C GLU A 562 -5.66 0.21 23.55
N GLN A 563 -4.53 0.16 24.27
CA GLN A 563 -3.51 1.21 24.28
C GLN A 563 -2.89 1.43 22.89
N ALA A 564 -2.67 0.36 22.13
CA ALA A 564 -2.11 0.41 20.79
C ALA A 564 -3.16 0.67 19.69
N ALA A 565 -4.45 0.49 20.00
CA ALA A 565 -5.58 0.58 19.09
C ALA A 565 -6.15 2.02 18.99
N GLN A 566 -7.43 2.19 19.27
CA GLN A 566 -8.17 3.47 19.23
C GLN A 566 -8.04 4.24 17.90
N GLY A 567 -7.75 3.53 16.81
CA GLY A 567 -7.59 4.13 15.49
C GLY A 567 -6.23 4.79 15.24
N ARG A 568 -5.27 4.68 16.19
CA ARG A 568 -3.94 5.27 16.05
C ARG A 568 -3.14 4.59 14.93
N VAL A 569 -2.48 5.39 14.13
CA VAL A 569 -1.56 4.94 13.09
C VAL A 569 -0.14 4.96 13.67
N TRP A 570 0.64 3.96 13.34
CA TRP A 570 2.00 3.77 13.81
C TRP A 570 2.95 3.60 12.62
N THR A 571 4.21 3.97 12.79
CA THR A 571 5.28 3.51 11.89
C THR A 571 5.54 2.02 12.12
N GLY A 572 6.17 1.33 11.17
CA GLY A 572 6.56 -0.07 11.35
C GLY A 572 7.48 -0.26 12.54
N HIS A 573 8.38 0.70 12.80
CA HIS A 573 9.28 0.72 13.95
C HIS A 573 8.50 0.73 15.28
N ASP A 574 7.59 1.71 15.46
CA ASP A 574 6.80 1.82 16.68
C ASP A 574 5.84 0.62 16.84
N ALA A 575 5.24 0.17 15.73
CA ALA A 575 4.39 -1.01 15.72
C ALA A 575 5.12 -2.28 16.15
N ALA A 576 6.41 -2.42 15.82
CA ALA A 576 7.23 -3.53 16.29
C ALA A 576 7.47 -3.47 17.80
N SER A 577 7.78 -2.29 18.34
CA SER A 577 7.96 -2.07 19.77
C SER A 577 6.68 -2.36 20.58
N LEU A 578 5.51 -2.08 19.98
CA LEU A 578 4.21 -2.37 20.57
C LEU A 578 3.78 -3.85 20.39
N GLY A 579 4.51 -4.63 19.61
CA GLY A 579 4.18 -6.02 19.29
C GLY A 579 3.10 -6.19 18.23
N LEU A 580 2.77 -5.13 17.49
CA LEU A 580 1.85 -5.19 16.34
C LEU A 580 2.53 -5.75 15.09
N VAL A 581 3.86 -5.66 15.00
CA VAL A 581 4.71 -6.18 13.93
C VAL A 581 5.74 -7.13 14.57
N ASP A 582 6.12 -8.19 13.85
CA ASP A 582 7.03 -9.23 14.37
C ASP A 582 8.47 -9.03 13.91
N ALA A 583 8.70 -8.42 12.76
CA ALA A 583 10.03 -8.25 12.19
C ALA A 583 10.10 -7.01 11.28
N ILE A 584 11.24 -6.31 11.34
CA ILE A 584 11.48 -5.14 10.49
C ILE A 584 12.19 -5.58 9.20
N GLY A 585 11.60 -5.32 8.05
CA GLY A 585 12.17 -5.63 6.73
C GLY A 585 11.15 -5.68 5.60
N GLY A 586 11.64 -5.94 4.39
CA GLY A 586 10.81 -6.04 3.18
C GLY A 586 10.38 -7.47 2.85
N LEU A 587 9.97 -7.65 1.59
CA LEU A 587 9.49 -8.92 1.07
C LEU A 587 10.54 -10.04 1.21
N ALA A 588 11.82 -9.73 1.04
CA ALA A 588 12.89 -10.72 1.16
C ALA A 588 12.95 -11.35 2.56
N ARG A 589 12.75 -10.54 3.62
CA ARG A 589 12.68 -11.03 5.00
C ARG A 589 11.43 -11.88 5.23
N ALA A 590 10.29 -11.46 4.71
CA ALA A 590 9.06 -12.25 4.79
C ALA A 590 9.23 -13.63 4.13
N VAL A 591 9.93 -13.71 3.00
CA VAL A 591 10.27 -14.98 2.35
C VAL A 591 11.23 -15.82 3.22
N ALA A 592 12.23 -15.22 3.86
CA ALA A 592 13.13 -15.92 4.75
C ALA A 592 12.39 -16.52 5.96
N ILE A 593 11.47 -15.77 6.57
CA ILE A 593 10.62 -16.26 7.66
C ILE A 593 9.68 -17.39 7.16
N ALA A 594 9.12 -17.23 5.95
CA ALA A 594 8.29 -18.26 5.35
C ALA A 594 9.07 -19.58 5.13
N LYS A 595 10.33 -19.49 4.69
CA LYS A 595 11.23 -20.66 4.58
C LYS A 595 11.48 -21.31 5.94
N GLN A 596 11.84 -20.52 6.95
CA GLN A 596 12.07 -21.00 8.30
C GLN A 596 10.84 -21.75 8.84
N LYS A 597 9.65 -21.13 8.74
CA LYS A 597 8.40 -21.75 9.24
C LYS A 597 7.96 -22.97 8.43
N ALA A 598 8.38 -23.07 7.17
CA ALA A 598 8.12 -24.22 6.30
C ALA A 598 9.23 -25.30 6.38
N ASN A 599 10.18 -25.18 7.29
CA ASN A 599 11.35 -26.06 7.45
C ASN A 599 12.18 -26.18 6.15
N ILE A 600 12.29 -25.08 5.38
CA ILE A 600 13.13 -24.99 4.19
C ILE A 600 14.45 -24.30 4.60
N PRO A 601 15.63 -24.92 4.33
CA PRO A 601 16.91 -24.29 4.62
C PRO A 601 17.02 -22.89 4.01
N LEU A 602 17.58 -21.93 4.74
CA LEU A 602 17.67 -20.53 4.30
C LEU A 602 18.51 -20.38 3.02
N GLU A 603 19.51 -21.22 2.84
CA GLU A 603 20.39 -21.25 1.68
C GLU A 603 19.73 -21.85 0.44
N LYS A 604 18.71 -22.69 0.60
CA LYS A 604 18.02 -23.34 -0.53
C LYS A 604 17.24 -22.31 -1.32
N GLN A 605 17.48 -22.23 -2.61
CA GLN A 605 16.67 -21.37 -3.49
C GLN A 605 15.25 -21.93 -3.63
N VAL A 606 14.26 -21.06 -3.53
CA VAL A 606 12.84 -21.38 -3.67
C VAL A 606 12.27 -20.70 -4.91
N THR A 607 11.24 -21.27 -5.49
CA THR A 607 10.49 -20.62 -6.57
C THR A 607 9.37 -19.77 -5.96
N LEU A 608 9.44 -18.45 -6.16
CA LEU A 608 8.38 -17.52 -5.78
C LEU A 608 7.32 -17.51 -6.89
N VAL A 609 6.09 -17.89 -6.56
CA VAL A 609 4.97 -17.95 -7.51
C VAL A 609 4.00 -16.83 -7.20
N GLU A 610 3.97 -15.83 -8.06
CA GLU A 610 3.04 -14.71 -7.97
C GLU A 610 1.63 -15.12 -8.41
N LEU A 611 0.68 -15.03 -7.52
CA LEU A 611 -0.73 -15.37 -7.76
C LEU A 611 -1.62 -14.12 -7.87
N SER A 612 -1.02 -13.01 -8.27
CA SER A 612 -1.74 -11.78 -8.54
C SER A 612 -2.52 -11.89 -9.85
N ARG A 613 -3.56 -11.07 -9.99
CA ARG A 613 -4.37 -11.05 -11.21
C ARG A 613 -3.47 -10.76 -12.42
N THR A 614 -3.44 -11.63 -13.39
CA THR A 614 -2.81 -11.36 -14.70
C THR A 614 -3.51 -10.15 -15.32
N SER A 615 -2.72 -9.24 -15.90
CA SER A 615 -3.19 -8.00 -16.53
C SER A 615 -4.39 -8.24 -17.44
N SER A 616 -5.28 -7.27 -17.44
CA SER A 616 -6.39 -7.09 -18.38
C SER A 616 -6.03 -7.52 -19.79
N SER A 617 -6.97 -8.14 -20.49
CA SER A 617 -6.79 -8.48 -21.90
C SER A 617 -6.51 -7.24 -22.74
N PRO A 618 -5.82 -7.33 -23.89
CA PRO A 618 -5.61 -6.18 -24.79
C PRO A 618 -6.89 -5.41 -25.13
N LEU A 619 -8.03 -6.13 -25.17
CA LEU A 619 -9.38 -5.56 -25.37
C LEU A 619 -9.85 -4.72 -24.16
N GLU A 620 -9.49 -5.10 -22.94
CA GLU A 620 -9.79 -4.31 -21.74
C GLU A 620 -8.95 -3.01 -21.70
N ILE A 621 -7.69 -3.06 -22.15
CA ILE A 621 -6.81 -1.87 -22.25
C ILE A 621 -7.34 -0.86 -23.28
N LEU A 622 -7.83 -1.35 -24.44
CA LEU A 622 -8.44 -0.50 -25.46
C LEU A 622 -9.74 0.15 -24.98
N ARG A 623 -10.54 -0.56 -24.19
CA ARG A 623 -11.78 -0.05 -23.60
C ARG A 623 -11.51 1.02 -22.53
N ASP A 624 -10.44 0.87 -21.75
CA ASP A 624 -10.03 1.82 -20.72
C ASP A 624 -9.47 3.14 -21.34
N MET A 625 -8.89 3.10 -22.55
CA MET A 625 -8.40 4.30 -23.24
C MET A 625 -9.52 5.20 -23.77
N GLY A 626 -10.75 4.69 -23.95
CA GLY A 626 -11.91 5.45 -24.45
C GLY A 626 -12.67 6.24 -23.38
N ASN A 627 -12.43 6.01 -22.11
CA ASN A 627 -13.31 6.47 -21.01
C ASN A 627 -12.76 7.59 -20.13
N THR A 628 -11.70 8.29 -20.53
CA THR A 628 -11.03 9.31 -19.70
C THR A 628 -11.90 10.48 -19.24
N PHE A 629 -13.03 10.75 -19.90
CA PHE A 629 -13.97 11.81 -19.52
C PHE A 629 -15.11 11.37 -18.59
N VAL A 630 -15.37 10.07 -18.49
CA VAL A 630 -16.41 9.47 -17.63
C VAL A 630 -15.89 9.21 -16.21
N GLU A 631 -14.57 9.12 -16.03
CA GLU A 631 -13.91 8.71 -14.77
C GLU A 631 -14.18 9.64 -13.57
N ALA A 632 -14.38 10.96 -13.81
CA ALA A 632 -14.59 11.90 -12.72
C ALA A 632 -15.97 11.76 -12.06
N ASP A 633 -17.00 11.54 -12.88
CA ASP A 633 -18.37 11.33 -12.39
C ASP A 633 -18.55 9.96 -11.73
N GLU A 634 -17.90 8.94 -12.29
CA GLU A 634 -17.90 7.58 -11.74
C GLU A 634 -17.15 7.50 -10.39
N ALA A 635 -16.02 8.20 -10.23
CA ALA A 635 -15.29 8.26 -8.99
C ALA A 635 -16.10 8.92 -7.85
N VAL A 636 -16.90 9.94 -8.17
CA VAL A 636 -17.82 10.56 -7.21
C VAL A 636 -18.98 9.63 -6.89
N LYS A 637 -19.55 8.97 -7.89
CA LYS A 637 -20.63 7.98 -7.67
C LYS A 637 -20.15 6.79 -6.86
N ASP A 638 -18.95 6.29 -7.12
CA ASP A 638 -18.34 5.20 -6.36
C ASP A 638 -18.06 5.61 -4.91
N LEU A 639 -17.57 6.83 -4.69
CA LEU A 639 -17.35 7.36 -3.33
C LEU A 639 -18.69 7.52 -2.60
N ILE A 640 -19.70 8.08 -3.26
CA ILE A 640 -21.04 8.23 -2.70
C ILE A 640 -21.63 6.86 -2.42
N HIS A 641 -21.51 5.90 -3.33
CA HIS A 641 -22.00 4.53 -3.15
C HIS A 641 -21.25 3.79 -2.03
N GLU A 642 -19.94 3.95 -1.93
CA GLU A 642 -19.13 3.38 -0.85
C GLU A 642 -19.49 3.97 0.52
N MET A 643 -19.84 5.27 0.55
CA MET A 643 -20.30 5.95 1.78
C MET A 643 -21.79 5.74 2.10
N THR A 644 -22.61 5.39 1.11
CA THR A 644 -24.07 5.20 1.26
C THR A 644 -24.49 3.75 1.25
N SER A 645 -23.56 2.79 1.03
CA SER A 645 -23.89 1.37 1.13
C SER A 645 -24.48 1.08 2.52
N SER A 646 -25.51 0.24 2.56
CA SER A 646 -26.35 -0.03 3.74
C SER A 646 -25.59 -0.48 4.99
N ASP A 647 -24.37 -0.93 4.84
CA ASP A 647 -23.49 -1.40 5.92
C ASP A 647 -22.28 -0.49 6.13
N ALA A 648 -22.43 0.81 6.03
CA ALA A 648 -21.40 1.86 6.01
C ALA A 648 -20.42 1.89 7.21
N ILE A 649 -20.05 0.73 7.75
CA ILE A 649 -19.02 0.60 8.78
C ILE A 649 -17.68 0.31 8.10
N GLN A 650 -16.76 1.27 8.20
CA GLN A 650 -15.47 1.25 7.54
C GLN A 650 -14.34 1.02 8.54
N ALA A 651 -13.49 0.04 8.26
CA ALA A 651 -12.18 -0.12 8.84
C ALA A 651 -11.16 0.50 7.86
N ARG A 652 -11.12 1.83 7.79
CA ARG A 652 -10.27 2.59 6.85
C ARG A 652 -9.48 3.66 7.57
N MET A 653 -8.22 3.81 7.17
CA MET A 653 -7.32 4.86 7.64
C MET A 653 -7.68 6.22 7.01
N ASP A 654 -7.26 7.32 7.65
CA ASP A 654 -7.43 8.67 7.13
C ASP A 654 -6.74 8.84 5.76
N GLY A 655 -7.49 9.34 4.79
CA GLY A 655 -7.00 9.52 3.42
C GLY A 655 -5.85 10.52 3.28
N ILE A 656 -5.69 11.47 4.22
CA ILE A 656 -4.56 12.42 4.23
C ILE A 656 -3.26 11.69 4.55
N LEU A 657 -3.26 10.86 5.59
CA LEU A 657 -2.09 10.06 5.96
C LEU A 657 -1.68 9.18 4.79
N PHE A 658 -2.66 8.59 4.11
CA PHE A 658 -2.40 7.73 2.98
C PHE A 658 -1.84 8.50 1.77
N GLU A 659 -2.41 9.67 1.43
CA GLU A 659 -1.99 10.46 0.27
C GLU A 659 -0.63 11.16 0.49
N LYS A 660 -0.39 11.72 1.67
CA LYS A 660 0.79 12.56 1.94
C LYS A 660 1.99 11.79 2.47
N LEU A 661 1.77 10.87 3.38
CA LEU A 661 2.85 10.05 3.96
C LEU A 661 3.07 8.75 3.18
N GLY A 662 2.00 8.09 2.74
CA GLY A 662 2.05 6.87 1.95
C GLY A 662 2.56 7.07 0.52
N GLY A 663 2.44 8.27 -0.04
CA GLY A 663 2.94 8.60 -1.38
C GLY A 663 2.22 7.90 -2.53
N THR A 664 1.11 7.25 -2.26
CA THR A 664 0.28 6.62 -3.29
C THR A 664 -0.95 7.49 -3.56
N THR A 665 -1.28 7.68 -4.82
CA THR A 665 -2.47 8.39 -5.30
C THR A 665 -3.75 7.55 -5.16
N TYR A 666 -3.91 6.84 -4.04
CA TYR A 666 -5.25 6.35 -3.68
C TYR A 666 -6.04 7.52 -3.11
N ALA A 667 -6.04 8.62 -3.88
CA ALA A 667 -6.71 9.84 -3.55
C ALA A 667 -8.12 9.55 -3.05
N ASN A 668 -8.53 10.19 -1.98
CA ASN A 668 -9.93 10.56 -1.84
C ASN A 668 -10.31 11.24 -3.14
N SER A 669 -10.95 10.51 -4.04
CA SER A 669 -11.31 10.97 -5.38
C SER A 669 -12.09 12.30 -5.34
N ALA A 670 -12.80 12.57 -4.23
CA ALA A 670 -13.47 13.85 -4.00
C ALA A 670 -12.51 15.04 -3.81
N LEU A 671 -11.44 14.88 -3.04
CA LEU A 671 -10.44 15.94 -2.83
C LEU A 671 -9.55 16.14 -4.06
N ALA A 672 -9.22 15.06 -4.77
CA ALA A 672 -8.50 15.14 -6.04
C ALA A 672 -9.35 15.80 -7.14
N LEU A 673 -10.65 15.53 -7.18
CA LEU A 673 -11.60 16.20 -8.08
C LEU A 673 -11.73 17.70 -7.78
N VAL A 674 -11.87 18.06 -6.51
CA VAL A 674 -11.89 19.48 -6.10
C VAL A 674 -10.57 20.16 -6.45
N LYS A 675 -9.43 19.51 -6.23
CA LYS A 675 -8.11 20.04 -6.55
C LYS A 675 -7.88 20.16 -8.07
N ASN A 676 -8.30 19.17 -8.84
CA ASN A 676 -8.20 19.22 -10.31
C ASN A 676 -9.13 20.28 -10.90
N TYR A 677 -10.33 20.43 -10.36
CA TYR A 677 -11.26 21.49 -10.74
C TYR A 677 -10.72 22.89 -10.39
N LEU A 678 -10.15 23.09 -9.20
CA LEU A 678 -9.50 24.34 -8.81
C LEU A 678 -8.24 24.69 -9.65
N ARG A 679 -7.60 23.69 -10.25
CA ARG A 679 -6.49 23.89 -11.18
C ARG A 679 -6.95 24.18 -12.62
N SER A 680 -8.18 23.85 -12.94
CA SER A 680 -8.78 24.13 -14.25
C SER A 680 -9.50 25.49 -14.30
N LEU A 681 -9.68 26.14 -13.15
CA LEU A 681 -10.08 27.54 -13.01
C LEU A 681 -8.86 28.46 -13.02
#